data_8cecafbde78082c46ed2bf0f8701a487
#
_entry.id   8cecafbde78082c46ed2bf0f8701a487
#
_cell.length_a   1.000
_cell.length_b   1.000
_cell.length_c   1.000
_cell.angle_alpha   90.00
_cell.angle_beta   90.00
_cell.angle_gamma   90.00
#
_symmetry.space_group_name_H-M   'P 1'
#
loop_
_entity.id
_entity.type
_entity.pdbx_description
1 polymer ?
#
loop_
_entity_poly.entity_id
_entity_poly.type
_entity_poly.pdbx_seq_one_letter_code
_entity_poly.pdbx_strand_id
1 'polypeptide(L)'
;LTLVRRVTFSRNYTLSLSRTCQCYCKYCAFATRQAHIHPPEEVERRLDEAERRNAKELLVLTGERPEVNPVVAAKLTEWGHDDFTSYVAWACERALERGILPHTNIGVLGHDDLARLREVTASQGLMLESSSERLMDTVHAGSPTKHPAQRLATIQAAGELKIPFTSGILVGIGETEDEQVESLEALAALHEEYGHLQEIILQNFVPHPRYYGREVAEIADAASRRRWGSDGDPSAESPNCQLPSEGPPSLPLRSATADEAVGGRPDGGWQLGSPAGRPPTALPAWASPVSVEDVKRLIGECRRLMPDVGIQVPPNLSDSWAELVEAGATDLGGLSANGDHISPEEPFPSPHQVRKELAPRGHALTERLCVYPQYMDAEWMEQGVLDVIKLKYWSFIPRRGSGRRSEERIDADLAPRAIEKGREGKELSEDELTALFAETRPEVVEEMRVAADELRAELAGDTATFVVNRNINFTNICVVGCAFCGFGQGRRSPDAYEVSEEDFAARIGEAVEFGATEICMQGGIHPDLTLEEYGKWLRLAKRVAPQLHLHAYSPMEVHYMCERSGKAPDEVFSYLLECGLGSTPGTAAEVLDDGVRQRISPNKLPVERWVEIVEASHRAGLRSTSTVMFGHIEEPRELARHMRVVRALQERTGGITEFVPLSFIPFNTMLGRTHGIEEISAQENLKHTAAFRLALGRTIANLQASWVKMGLEAATEALRWGVNDLGGTLMEENISRMAGSQHGVRLEPEQLIEAARAAGRVPAQRTTLYELVETY
;
A
#
# COMPACT_ATOMS: atom_id res chain seq x y z
N LEU A 1 -18.46 -9.47 7.25
CA LEU A 1 -17.66 -8.34 6.72
C LEU A 1 -16.18 -8.68 6.93
N THR A 2 -15.50 -8.98 5.86
CA THR A 2 -14.07 -9.32 5.92
C THR A 2 -13.30 -8.01 6.07
N LEU A 3 -12.61 -7.83 7.20
CA LEU A 3 -11.66 -6.72 7.35
C LEU A 3 -10.60 -6.83 6.24
N VAL A 4 -10.37 -5.74 5.54
CA VAL A 4 -9.28 -5.67 4.55
C VAL A 4 -7.95 -5.83 5.27
N ARG A 5 -7.21 -6.89 4.94
CA ARG A 5 -5.92 -7.18 5.57
C ARG A 5 -4.81 -6.46 4.79
N ARG A 6 -3.89 -5.85 5.53
CA ARG A 6 -2.71 -5.18 4.95
C ARG A 6 -1.63 -6.22 4.64
N VAL A 7 -1.07 -6.13 3.43
CA VAL A 7 0.13 -6.88 2.99
C VAL A 7 1.19 -5.85 2.62
N THR A 8 2.42 -6.05 3.06
CA THR A 8 3.49 -5.08 2.86
C THR A 8 4.53 -5.54 1.83
N PHE A 9 5.27 -4.58 1.27
CA PHE A 9 6.44 -4.80 0.43
C PHE A 9 7.41 -3.64 0.58
N SER A 10 8.69 -3.86 0.31
CA SER A 10 9.67 -2.78 0.19
C SER A 10 10.07 -2.54 -1.27
N ARG A 11 10.39 -1.28 -1.61
CA ARG A 11 10.95 -0.93 -2.92
C ARG A 11 12.46 -0.95 -2.83
N ASN A 12 13.06 -2.07 -3.17
CA ASN A 12 14.49 -2.25 -3.06
C ASN A 12 15.23 -2.15 -4.40
N TYR A 13 16.54 -1.97 -4.29
CA TYR A 13 17.53 -2.15 -5.33
C TYR A 13 18.61 -3.08 -4.79
N THR A 14 18.85 -4.20 -5.46
CA THR A 14 19.82 -5.20 -5.02
C THR A 14 21.23 -4.83 -5.51
N LEU A 15 22.16 -4.70 -4.57
CA LEU A 15 23.59 -4.49 -4.83
C LEU A 15 24.38 -5.74 -4.45
N SER A 16 24.82 -6.49 -5.44
CA SER A 16 25.68 -7.68 -5.24
C SER A 16 27.14 -7.29 -5.32
N LEU A 17 27.71 -6.77 -4.22
CA LEU A 17 29.10 -6.30 -4.19
C LEU A 17 30.11 -7.38 -4.62
N SER A 18 29.89 -8.62 -4.17
CA SER A 18 30.71 -9.76 -4.56
C SER A 18 29.88 -11.03 -4.70
N ARG A 19 30.19 -11.83 -5.71
CA ARG A 19 29.66 -13.19 -5.90
C ARG A 19 30.66 -14.26 -5.45
N THR A 20 31.90 -13.90 -5.16
CA THR A 20 32.89 -14.81 -4.57
C THR A 20 32.40 -15.26 -3.20
N CYS A 21 32.38 -16.57 -2.96
CA CYS A 21 31.84 -17.15 -1.74
C CYS A 21 32.68 -18.31 -1.26
N GLN A 22 32.87 -18.45 0.07
CA GLN A 22 33.54 -19.60 0.66
C GLN A 22 32.66 -20.84 0.73
N CYS A 23 31.36 -20.71 0.64
CA CYS A 23 30.38 -21.80 0.77
C CYS A 23 30.09 -22.50 -0.56
N TYR A 24 29.69 -23.80 -0.45
CA TYR A 24 29.38 -24.70 -1.56
C TYR A 24 27.94 -25.24 -1.46
N CYS A 25 26.99 -24.38 -1.12
CA CYS A 25 25.60 -24.79 -0.99
C CYS A 25 25.06 -25.34 -2.31
N LYS A 26 24.52 -26.59 -2.30
CA LYS A 26 24.06 -27.26 -3.52
C LYS A 26 22.89 -26.58 -4.22
N TYR A 27 22.07 -25.81 -3.50
CA TYR A 27 20.95 -25.06 -4.03
C TYR A 27 21.32 -23.69 -4.62
N CYS A 28 22.54 -23.19 -4.38
CA CYS A 28 22.92 -21.82 -4.71
C CYS A 28 23.33 -21.68 -6.18
N ALA A 29 22.70 -20.74 -6.88
CA ALA A 29 23.06 -20.34 -8.24
C ALA A 29 23.80 -19.00 -8.30
N PHE A 30 23.93 -18.31 -7.18
CA PHE A 30 24.50 -16.97 -7.06
C PHE A 30 26.03 -16.98 -6.98
N ALA A 31 26.58 -17.91 -6.18
CA ALA A 31 28.00 -17.92 -5.86
C ALA A 31 28.91 -18.25 -7.05
N THR A 32 30.13 -17.71 -7.02
CA THR A 32 31.22 -18.04 -7.96
C THR A 32 32.53 -18.32 -7.22
N ARG A 33 33.39 -19.15 -7.80
CA ARG A 33 34.76 -19.40 -7.32
C ARG A 33 35.78 -18.46 -7.90
N GLN A 34 35.47 -17.80 -9.00
CA GLN A 34 36.34 -16.78 -9.59
C GLN A 34 36.29 -15.52 -8.71
N ALA A 35 37.42 -14.82 -8.65
CA ALA A 35 37.47 -13.55 -7.97
C ALA A 35 36.51 -12.56 -8.64
N HIS A 36 35.50 -12.15 -7.89
CA HIS A 36 34.48 -11.19 -8.32
C HIS A 36 34.22 -10.21 -7.18
N ILE A 37 34.50 -8.95 -7.43
CA ILE A 37 34.14 -7.84 -6.57
C ILE A 37 33.96 -6.60 -7.42
N HIS A 38 32.90 -5.84 -7.21
CA HIS A 38 32.70 -4.57 -7.90
C HIS A 38 33.68 -3.53 -7.37
N PRO A 39 34.35 -2.77 -8.25
CA PRO A 39 35.19 -1.67 -7.82
C PRO A 39 34.33 -0.46 -7.35
N PRO A 40 34.93 0.48 -6.58
CA PRO A 40 34.20 1.63 -6.03
C PRO A 40 33.42 2.43 -7.08
N GLU A 41 33.97 2.66 -8.27
CA GLU A 41 33.33 3.41 -9.33
C GLU A 41 32.05 2.71 -9.84
N GLU A 42 32.08 1.39 -9.90
CA GLU A 42 30.90 0.60 -10.28
C GLU A 42 29.82 0.62 -9.17
N VAL A 43 30.22 0.61 -7.91
CA VAL A 43 29.30 0.77 -6.78
C VAL A 43 28.61 2.12 -6.83
N GLU A 44 29.36 3.21 -7.01
CA GLU A 44 28.82 4.56 -7.16
C GLU A 44 27.81 4.66 -8.31
N ARG A 45 28.17 4.12 -9.47
CA ARG A 45 27.27 4.08 -10.65
C ARG A 45 25.97 3.34 -10.37
N ARG A 46 26.03 2.22 -9.62
CA ARG A 46 24.83 1.45 -9.23
C ARG A 46 23.99 2.18 -8.21
N LEU A 47 24.58 2.89 -7.27
CA LEU A 47 23.86 3.72 -6.30
C LEU A 47 23.14 4.88 -7.01
N ASP A 48 23.78 5.52 -8.01
CA ASP A 48 23.12 6.53 -8.84
C ASP A 48 21.95 5.96 -9.64
N GLU A 49 22.05 4.72 -10.09
CA GLU A 49 20.93 4.02 -10.73
C GLU A 49 19.81 3.72 -9.75
N ALA A 50 20.13 3.27 -8.54
CA ALA A 50 19.14 3.01 -7.47
C ALA A 50 18.38 4.29 -7.10
N GLU A 51 19.07 5.42 -6.99
CA GLU A 51 18.45 6.73 -6.74
C GLU A 51 17.50 7.14 -7.88
N ARG A 52 17.93 7.02 -9.14
CA ARG A 52 17.09 7.31 -10.32
C ARG A 52 15.85 6.43 -10.39
N ARG A 53 15.91 5.19 -9.90
CA ARG A 53 14.79 4.25 -9.82
C ARG A 53 13.92 4.45 -8.57
N ASN A 54 14.22 5.48 -7.76
CA ASN A 54 13.51 5.80 -6.53
C ASN A 54 13.47 4.63 -5.54
N ALA A 55 14.57 3.85 -5.46
CA ALA A 55 14.72 2.82 -4.46
C ALA A 55 14.76 3.44 -3.06
N LYS A 56 14.06 2.83 -2.12
CA LYS A 56 14.07 3.23 -0.71
C LYS A 56 15.00 2.37 0.12
N GLU A 57 15.24 1.18 -0.37
CA GLU A 57 16.11 0.17 0.24
C GLU A 57 17.24 -0.19 -0.71
N LEU A 58 18.46 -0.22 -0.18
CA LEU A 58 19.60 -0.90 -0.81
C LEU A 58 19.76 -2.27 -0.14
N LEU A 59 19.36 -3.33 -0.82
CA LEU A 59 19.65 -4.68 -0.38
C LEU A 59 21.07 -5.06 -0.79
N VAL A 60 22.00 -5.07 0.18
CA VAL A 60 23.36 -5.54 -0.04
C VAL A 60 23.40 -7.05 0.16
N LEU A 61 23.48 -7.79 -0.94
CA LEU A 61 23.51 -9.25 -0.97
C LEU A 61 24.82 -9.73 -1.57
N THR A 62 25.58 -10.58 -0.87
CA THR A 62 26.92 -10.99 -1.32
C THR A 62 27.17 -12.48 -1.08
N GLY A 63 28.22 -13.01 -1.72
CA GLY A 63 28.85 -14.25 -1.25
C GLY A 63 29.47 -14.06 0.13
N GLU A 64 29.52 -15.12 0.91
CA GLU A 64 30.11 -15.10 2.25
C GLU A 64 31.64 -15.07 2.20
N ARG A 65 32.26 -14.16 2.96
CA ARG A 65 33.71 -14.03 3.17
C ARG A 65 34.50 -14.04 1.84
N PRO A 66 34.18 -13.16 0.90
CA PRO A 66 34.86 -13.16 -0.42
C PRO A 66 36.35 -12.89 -0.35
N GLU A 67 36.81 -12.29 0.73
CA GLU A 67 38.25 -12.02 1.02
C GLU A 67 39.07 -13.27 1.30
N VAL A 68 38.46 -14.44 1.46
CA VAL A 68 39.23 -15.71 1.47
C VAL A 68 39.89 -15.99 0.11
N ASN A 69 39.41 -15.33 -0.95
CA ASN A 69 40.09 -15.31 -2.23
C ASN A 69 41.18 -14.22 -2.23
N PRO A 70 42.46 -14.59 -2.45
CA PRO A 70 43.56 -13.64 -2.36
C PRO A 70 43.51 -12.45 -3.34
N VAL A 71 42.85 -12.63 -4.48
CA VAL A 71 42.66 -11.55 -5.46
C VAL A 71 41.66 -10.52 -4.94
N VAL A 72 40.60 -10.99 -4.28
CA VAL A 72 39.61 -10.10 -3.65
C VAL A 72 40.26 -9.35 -2.49
N ALA A 73 40.98 -10.05 -1.61
CA ALA A 73 41.69 -9.43 -0.49
C ALA A 73 42.71 -8.35 -0.96
N ALA A 74 43.47 -8.64 -2.02
CA ALA A 74 44.42 -7.66 -2.60
C ALA A 74 43.71 -6.39 -3.13
N LYS A 75 42.55 -6.54 -3.78
CA LYS A 75 41.74 -5.41 -4.24
C LYS A 75 41.16 -4.57 -3.09
N LEU A 76 40.68 -5.19 -2.03
CA LEU A 76 40.22 -4.48 -0.86
C LEU A 76 41.33 -3.60 -0.25
N THR A 77 42.52 -4.17 -0.10
CA THR A 77 43.71 -3.43 0.38
C THR A 77 44.09 -2.29 -0.57
N GLU A 78 44.07 -2.53 -1.89
CA GLU A 78 44.34 -1.50 -2.92
C GLU A 78 43.35 -0.32 -2.81
N TRP A 79 42.10 -0.58 -2.47
CA TRP A 79 41.05 0.44 -2.30
C TRP A 79 41.00 1.05 -0.90
N GLY A 80 41.90 0.61 0.02
CA GLY A 80 42.07 1.17 1.35
C GLY A 80 41.11 0.56 2.41
N HIS A 81 40.60 -0.66 2.16
CA HIS A 81 39.75 -1.39 3.09
C HIS A 81 40.53 -2.54 3.74
N ASP A 82 40.37 -2.67 5.07
CA ASP A 82 41.06 -3.70 5.86
C ASP A 82 40.43 -5.08 5.64
N ASP A 83 39.11 -5.13 5.43
CA ASP A 83 38.32 -6.33 5.24
C ASP A 83 37.11 -6.07 4.34
N PHE A 84 36.34 -7.12 4.04
CA PHE A 84 35.13 -6.99 3.23
C PHE A 84 34.01 -6.25 3.96
N THR A 85 33.89 -6.40 5.30
CA THR A 85 32.89 -5.69 6.09
C THR A 85 33.07 -4.18 6.05
N SER A 86 34.32 -3.70 6.07
CA SER A 86 34.63 -2.26 5.91
C SER A 86 34.24 -1.73 4.54
N TYR A 87 34.38 -2.53 3.49
CA TYR A 87 33.93 -2.16 2.15
C TYR A 87 32.41 -2.13 2.03
N VAL A 88 31.71 -3.06 2.68
CA VAL A 88 30.24 -3.04 2.77
C VAL A 88 29.76 -1.81 3.54
N ALA A 89 30.39 -1.49 4.68
CA ALA A 89 30.06 -0.30 5.47
C ALA A 89 30.23 0.98 4.63
N TRP A 90 31.34 1.13 3.90
CA TRP A 90 31.54 2.23 2.95
C TRP A 90 30.40 2.32 1.91
N ALA A 91 30.01 1.21 1.29
CA ALA A 91 28.93 1.21 0.32
C ALA A 91 27.58 1.62 0.94
N CYS A 92 27.33 1.24 2.19
CA CYS A 92 26.15 1.65 2.95
C CYS A 92 26.15 3.15 3.29
N GLU A 93 27.31 3.72 3.68
CA GLU A 93 27.47 5.17 3.88
C GLU A 93 27.12 5.95 2.58
N ARG A 94 27.66 5.50 1.44
CA ARG A 94 27.38 6.11 0.14
C ARG A 94 25.89 6.03 -0.25
N ALA A 95 25.18 4.97 0.18
CA ALA A 95 23.75 4.84 0.00
C ALA A 95 22.97 5.83 0.89
N LEU A 96 23.35 5.95 2.17
CA LEU A 96 22.73 6.89 3.10
C LEU A 96 22.87 8.34 2.64
N GLU A 97 24.02 8.72 2.07
CA GLU A 97 24.22 10.06 1.50
C GLU A 97 23.23 10.38 0.36
N ARG A 98 22.79 9.36 -0.39
CA ARG A 98 21.74 9.45 -1.39
C ARG A 98 20.33 9.31 -0.81
N GLY A 99 20.25 9.08 0.50
CA GLY A 99 19.01 8.86 1.24
C GLY A 99 18.35 7.52 0.86
N ILE A 100 19.11 6.48 0.57
CA ILE A 100 18.66 5.10 0.39
C ILE A 100 19.05 4.34 1.65
N LEU A 101 18.11 3.61 2.25
CA LEU A 101 18.32 2.90 3.50
C LEU A 101 18.97 1.53 3.24
N PRO A 102 20.16 1.23 3.79
CA PRO A 102 20.79 -0.06 3.60
C PRO A 102 20.16 -1.16 4.45
N HIS A 103 19.97 -2.33 3.84
CA HIS A 103 19.73 -3.62 4.47
C HIS A 103 20.83 -4.58 4.01
N THR A 104 21.59 -5.17 4.93
CA THR A 104 22.70 -6.07 4.60
C THR A 104 22.36 -7.52 4.88
N ASN A 105 22.70 -8.41 3.91
CA ASN A 105 22.65 -9.85 4.05
C ASN A 105 23.93 -10.44 3.43
N ILE A 106 24.99 -10.46 4.22
CA ILE A 106 26.35 -10.78 3.75
C ILE A 106 26.96 -12.04 4.38
N GLY A 107 26.14 -12.83 5.06
CA GLY A 107 26.55 -14.09 5.67
C GLY A 107 26.82 -14.00 7.17
N VAL A 108 27.52 -15.00 7.71
CA VAL A 108 27.85 -15.09 9.13
C VAL A 108 28.85 -14.00 9.53
N LEU A 109 28.50 -13.24 10.56
CA LEU A 109 29.27 -12.14 11.11
C LEU A 109 29.48 -12.30 12.61
N GLY A 110 30.62 -11.80 13.09
CA GLY A 110 30.88 -11.64 14.53
C GLY A 110 30.25 -10.36 15.08
N HIS A 111 30.26 -10.24 16.41
CA HIS A 111 29.71 -9.09 17.13
C HIS A 111 30.30 -7.75 16.64
N ASP A 112 31.62 -7.67 16.42
CA ASP A 112 32.29 -6.43 15.98
C ASP A 112 31.91 -6.03 14.55
N ASP A 113 31.76 -7.00 13.65
CA ASP A 113 31.29 -6.76 12.27
C ASP A 113 29.83 -6.27 12.23
N LEU A 114 28.96 -6.90 13.02
CA LEU A 114 27.57 -6.48 13.16
C LEU A 114 27.47 -5.08 13.76
N ALA A 115 28.25 -4.76 14.78
CA ALA A 115 28.30 -3.44 15.41
C ALA A 115 28.74 -2.36 14.42
N ARG A 116 29.78 -2.63 13.61
CA ARG A 116 30.25 -1.73 12.55
C ARG A 116 29.16 -1.46 11.52
N LEU A 117 28.46 -2.49 11.07
CA LEU A 117 27.39 -2.33 10.10
C LEU A 117 26.16 -1.65 10.70
N ARG A 118 25.89 -1.81 12.00
CA ARG A 118 24.80 -1.12 12.70
C ARG A 118 24.88 0.39 12.56
N GLU A 119 26.11 0.95 12.52
CA GLU A 119 26.30 2.39 12.38
C GLU A 119 25.74 2.95 11.06
N VAL A 120 25.64 2.14 10.02
CA VAL A 120 25.32 2.56 8.64
C VAL A 120 24.16 1.80 8.00
N THR A 121 23.45 0.95 8.76
CA THR A 121 22.32 0.15 8.23
C THR A 121 21.03 0.43 8.97
N ALA A 122 19.90 0.36 8.27
CA ALA A 122 18.59 0.43 8.87
C ALA A 122 18.10 -0.93 9.40
N SER A 123 18.61 -2.01 8.82
CA SER A 123 18.37 -3.39 9.24
C SER A 123 19.44 -4.31 8.67
N GLN A 124 19.56 -5.50 9.26
CA GLN A 124 20.45 -6.54 8.76
C GLN A 124 19.69 -7.87 8.67
N GLY A 125 20.26 -8.85 8.00
CA GLY A 125 19.62 -10.15 7.85
C GLY A 125 20.60 -11.29 7.62
N LEU A 126 20.16 -12.48 8.01
CA LEU A 126 20.83 -13.75 7.76
C LEU A 126 19.79 -14.87 7.78
N MET A 127 19.62 -15.58 6.67
CA MET A 127 18.77 -16.76 6.64
C MET A 127 19.35 -17.85 7.52
N LEU A 128 18.58 -18.39 8.47
CA LEU A 128 18.99 -19.59 9.23
C LEU A 128 19.13 -20.79 8.28
N GLU A 129 18.31 -20.85 7.25
CA GLU A 129 18.08 -21.95 6.32
C GLU A 129 17.42 -23.16 7.02
N SER A 130 18.11 -23.79 7.96
CA SER A 130 17.63 -24.90 8.79
C SER A 130 18.47 -25.03 10.06
N SER A 131 17.88 -25.51 11.15
CA SER A 131 18.58 -25.89 12.39
C SER A 131 19.18 -27.29 12.33
N SER A 132 18.94 -28.05 11.25
CA SER A 132 19.39 -29.44 11.11
C SER A 132 20.88 -29.54 10.76
N GLU A 133 21.68 -30.05 11.71
CA GLU A 133 23.11 -30.32 11.47
C GLU A 133 23.33 -31.42 10.42
N ARG A 134 22.38 -32.34 10.25
CA ARG A 134 22.42 -33.42 9.24
C ARG A 134 22.60 -32.85 7.80
N LEU A 135 22.13 -31.68 7.55
CA LEU A 135 22.24 -31.02 6.24
C LEU A 135 23.69 -30.60 5.93
N MET A 136 24.59 -30.55 6.94
CA MET A 136 26.01 -30.25 6.75
C MET A 136 26.72 -31.38 5.99
N ASP A 137 26.22 -32.62 6.09
CA ASP A 137 26.77 -33.77 5.36
C ASP A 137 26.18 -33.95 3.95
N THR A 138 25.15 -33.16 3.61
CA THR A 138 24.39 -33.28 2.37
C THR A 138 24.42 -32.00 1.54
N VAL A 139 23.42 -31.15 1.67
CA VAL A 139 23.21 -29.92 0.86
C VAL A 139 24.20 -28.80 1.22
N HIS A 140 24.67 -28.76 2.45
CA HIS A 140 25.65 -27.81 2.97
C HIS A 140 27.09 -28.36 3.04
N ALA A 141 27.35 -29.54 2.49
CA ALA A 141 28.69 -30.13 2.50
C ALA A 141 29.73 -29.18 1.88
N GLY A 142 30.76 -28.86 2.64
CA GLY A 142 31.80 -27.86 2.24
C GLY A 142 31.41 -26.39 2.46
N SER A 143 30.35 -26.13 3.22
CA SER A 143 29.86 -24.77 3.53
C SER A 143 29.94 -24.54 5.05
N PRO A 144 31.12 -24.22 5.61
CA PRO A 144 31.34 -24.20 7.06
C PRO A 144 30.42 -23.21 7.79
N THR A 145 30.14 -22.07 7.22
CA THR A 145 29.27 -21.02 7.80
C THR A 145 27.77 -21.30 7.63
N LYS A 146 27.42 -22.45 7.02
CA LYS A 146 26.03 -22.93 7.03
C LYS A 146 25.71 -23.79 8.26
N HIS A 147 26.68 -24.01 9.14
CA HIS A 147 26.44 -24.71 10.40
C HIS A 147 25.42 -23.93 11.24
N PRO A 148 24.32 -24.56 11.69
CA PRO A 148 23.23 -23.88 12.40
C PRO A 148 23.69 -23.07 13.60
N ALA A 149 24.60 -23.62 14.42
CA ALA A 149 25.12 -22.92 15.61
C ALA A 149 25.81 -21.59 15.27
N GLN A 150 26.54 -21.50 14.13
CA GLN A 150 27.18 -20.25 13.72
C GLN A 150 26.17 -19.21 13.25
N ARG A 151 25.11 -19.65 12.56
CA ARG A 151 24.05 -18.76 12.07
C ARG A 151 23.20 -18.25 13.22
N LEU A 152 22.83 -19.13 14.15
CA LEU A 152 22.12 -18.75 15.37
C LEU A 152 22.95 -17.79 16.24
N ALA A 153 24.28 -18.01 16.36
CA ALA A 153 25.15 -17.08 17.09
C ALA A 153 25.21 -15.68 16.45
N THR A 154 25.18 -15.58 15.12
CA THR A 154 25.08 -14.27 14.44
C THR A 154 23.73 -13.60 14.68
N ILE A 155 22.62 -14.35 14.63
CA ILE A 155 21.27 -13.83 14.89
C ILE A 155 21.14 -13.36 16.35
N GLN A 156 21.72 -14.14 17.30
CA GLN A 156 21.80 -13.76 18.71
C GLN A 156 22.58 -12.47 18.91
N ALA A 157 23.78 -12.36 18.35
CA ALA A 157 24.63 -11.17 18.45
C ALA A 157 23.92 -9.91 17.88
N ALA A 158 23.12 -10.08 16.83
CA ALA A 158 22.29 -8.98 16.29
C ALA A 158 21.22 -8.55 17.33
N GLY A 159 20.63 -9.50 18.06
CA GLY A 159 19.69 -9.21 19.14
C GLY A 159 20.34 -8.47 20.31
N GLU A 160 21.52 -8.91 20.76
CA GLU A 160 22.31 -8.25 21.79
C GLU A 160 22.67 -6.80 21.43
N LEU A 161 22.94 -6.55 20.15
CA LEU A 161 23.26 -5.23 19.58
C LEU A 161 22.03 -4.38 19.24
N LYS A 162 20.82 -4.86 19.48
CA LYS A 162 19.58 -4.14 19.12
C LYS A 162 19.54 -3.78 17.63
N ILE A 163 19.81 -4.73 16.75
CA ILE A 163 19.73 -4.56 15.29
C ILE A 163 18.39 -5.13 14.81
N PRO A 164 17.54 -4.34 14.12
CA PRO A 164 16.35 -4.90 13.46
C PRO A 164 16.78 -5.95 12.44
N PHE A 165 16.33 -7.19 12.62
CA PHE A 165 16.91 -8.32 11.90
C PHE A 165 15.86 -9.11 11.12
N THR A 166 16.23 -9.56 9.92
CA THR A 166 15.44 -10.47 9.09
C THR A 166 16.10 -11.83 9.03
N SER A 167 15.36 -12.90 9.31
CA SER A 167 15.83 -14.28 9.16
C SER A 167 14.78 -15.14 8.46
N GLY A 168 14.99 -16.44 8.37
CA GLY A 168 14.05 -17.34 7.75
C GLY A 168 14.61 -18.71 7.49
N ILE A 169 13.79 -19.56 6.90
CA ILE A 169 14.11 -20.94 6.56
C ILE A 169 13.99 -21.17 5.05
N LEU A 170 14.79 -22.10 4.53
CA LEU A 170 14.72 -22.57 3.15
C LEU A 170 14.11 -23.95 3.13
N VAL A 171 12.92 -24.08 2.54
CA VAL A 171 12.09 -25.28 2.55
C VAL A 171 12.34 -26.11 1.29
N GLY A 172 12.47 -27.42 1.45
CA GLY A 172 12.65 -28.38 0.36
C GLY A 172 14.10 -28.70 0.01
N ILE A 173 15.03 -28.43 0.92
CA ILE A 173 16.46 -28.75 0.76
C ILE A 173 16.89 -30.07 1.40
N GLY A 174 15.92 -30.91 1.78
CA GLY A 174 16.13 -32.23 2.35
C GLY A 174 15.94 -32.32 3.87
N GLU A 175 15.46 -31.29 4.49
CA GLU A 175 14.99 -31.26 5.89
C GLU A 175 13.65 -32.00 6.04
N THR A 176 13.34 -32.43 7.25
CA THR A 176 12.04 -33.01 7.62
C THR A 176 11.07 -31.90 8.09
N GLU A 177 9.77 -32.23 8.20
CA GLU A 177 8.77 -31.33 8.76
C GLU A 177 9.07 -30.90 10.19
N ASP A 178 9.56 -31.85 11.02
CA ASP A 178 9.97 -31.58 12.40
C ASP A 178 11.17 -30.62 12.43
N GLU A 179 12.19 -30.82 11.58
CA GLU A 179 13.34 -29.91 11.46
C GLU A 179 12.97 -28.52 10.98
N GLN A 180 11.89 -28.37 10.17
CA GLN A 180 11.35 -27.07 9.80
C GLN A 180 10.76 -26.34 11.02
N VAL A 181 9.97 -27.05 11.83
CA VAL A 181 9.37 -26.50 13.05
C VAL A 181 10.44 -26.16 14.08
N GLU A 182 11.41 -27.06 14.34
CA GLU A 182 12.55 -26.81 15.23
C GLU A 182 13.34 -25.56 14.82
N SER A 183 13.48 -25.32 13.51
CA SER A 183 14.14 -24.12 13.00
C SER A 183 13.37 -22.83 13.33
N LEU A 184 12.04 -22.87 13.24
CA LEU A 184 11.18 -21.76 13.62
C LEU A 184 11.15 -21.54 15.14
N GLU A 185 11.16 -22.61 15.93
CA GLU A 185 11.24 -22.55 17.41
C GLU A 185 12.57 -21.94 17.87
N ALA A 186 13.69 -22.28 17.21
CA ALA A 186 14.98 -21.67 17.50
C ALA A 186 14.99 -20.16 17.22
N LEU A 187 14.37 -19.71 16.13
CA LEU A 187 14.22 -18.30 15.83
C LEU A 187 13.27 -17.59 16.81
N ALA A 188 12.17 -18.24 17.18
CA ALA A 188 11.21 -17.73 18.14
C ALA A 188 11.83 -17.53 19.54
N ALA A 189 12.66 -18.46 20.00
CA ALA A 189 13.37 -18.33 21.27
C ALA A 189 14.30 -17.08 21.31
N LEU A 190 15.02 -16.81 20.21
CA LEU A 190 15.84 -15.61 20.08
C LEU A 190 14.99 -14.33 20.00
N HIS A 191 13.83 -14.41 19.35
CA HIS A 191 12.92 -13.25 19.31
C HIS A 191 12.28 -12.97 20.68
N GLU A 192 11.89 -14.00 21.42
CA GLU A 192 11.36 -13.85 22.78
C GLU A 192 12.37 -13.21 23.72
N GLU A 193 13.66 -13.51 23.58
CA GLU A 193 14.73 -12.97 24.42
C GLU A 193 15.09 -11.53 24.06
N TYR A 194 15.23 -11.21 22.76
CA TYR A 194 15.79 -9.93 22.28
C TYR A 194 14.77 -9.01 21.58
N GLY A 195 13.64 -9.49 21.08
CA GLY A 195 12.62 -8.73 20.39
C GLY A 195 13.06 -8.13 19.03
N HIS A 196 14.12 -8.64 18.42
CA HIS A 196 14.82 -8.02 17.28
C HIS A 196 14.42 -8.55 15.90
N LEU A 197 13.76 -9.71 15.81
CA LEU A 197 13.33 -10.25 14.53
C LEU A 197 12.11 -9.46 14.04
N GLN A 198 12.28 -8.72 12.97
CA GLN A 198 11.21 -7.96 12.34
C GLN A 198 10.42 -8.80 11.33
N GLU A 199 11.07 -9.84 10.76
CA GLU A 199 10.50 -10.60 9.64
C GLU A 199 11.10 -12.00 9.55
N ILE A 200 10.25 -12.99 9.28
CA ILE A 200 10.62 -14.37 8.96
C ILE A 200 10.26 -14.66 7.51
N ILE A 201 11.26 -15.06 6.73
CA ILE A 201 11.12 -15.44 5.33
C ILE A 201 10.90 -16.93 5.23
N LEU A 202 9.78 -17.34 4.66
CA LEU A 202 9.51 -18.73 4.27
C LEU A 202 9.81 -18.86 2.78
N GLN A 203 11.00 -19.33 2.46
CA GLN A 203 11.46 -19.47 1.09
C GLN A 203 11.45 -20.93 0.65
N ASN A 204 10.77 -21.26 -0.43
CA ASN A 204 10.81 -22.60 -1.01
C ASN A 204 11.97 -22.73 -2.01
N PHE A 205 12.61 -23.91 -2.03
CA PHE A 205 13.59 -24.22 -3.07
C PHE A 205 12.89 -24.45 -4.41
N VAL A 206 13.33 -23.71 -5.42
CA VAL A 206 12.87 -23.86 -6.82
C VAL A 206 14.04 -24.32 -7.66
N PRO A 207 14.00 -25.52 -8.26
CA PRO A 207 15.07 -25.99 -9.13
C PRO A 207 15.11 -25.18 -10.42
N HIS A 208 16.27 -24.68 -10.78
CA HIS A 208 16.48 -23.95 -12.03
C HIS A 208 17.78 -24.38 -12.71
N PRO A 209 17.96 -24.11 -14.03
CA PRO A 209 19.10 -24.65 -14.81
C PRO A 209 20.50 -24.25 -14.31
N ARG A 210 20.57 -23.22 -13.43
CA ARG A 210 21.84 -22.66 -12.95
C ARG A 210 22.15 -22.94 -11.48
N TYR A 211 21.41 -23.84 -10.78
CA TYR A 211 21.87 -24.24 -9.47
C TYR A 211 23.05 -25.21 -9.59
N TYR A 212 24.11 -24.94 -8.83
CA TYR A 212 25.41 -25.59 -9.01
C TYR A 212 25.63 -26.80 -8.12
N GLY A 213 24.60 -27.45 -7.63
CA GLY A 213 24.72 -28.56 -6.70
C GLY A 213 25.67 -29.67 -7.13
N ARG A 214 25.75 -29.97 -8.43
CA ARG A 214 26.66 -30.98 -8.99
C ARG A 214 28.04 -30.40 -9.30
N GLU A 215 28.09 -29.25 -9.96
CA GLU A 215 29.33 -28.60 -10.39
C GLU A 215 30.16 -28.06 -9.22
N VAL A 216 29.49 -27.52 -8.19
CA VAL A 216 30.17 -27.04 -6.99
C VAL A 216 30.79 -28.18 -6.19
N ALA A 217 30.13 -29.35 -6.12
CA ALA A 217 30.69 -30.52 -5.50
C ALA A 217 31.92 -31.04 -6.26
N GLU A 218 31.88 -31.07 -7.60
CA GLU A 218 33.01 -31.46 -8.45
C GLU A 218 34.21 -30.50 -8.34
N ILE A 219 33.95 -29.18 -8.23
CA ILE A 219 34.99 -28.16 -8.02
C ILE A 219 35.59 -28.27 -6.61
N ALA A 220 34.77 -28.51 -5.58
CA ALA A 220 35.24 -28.69 -4.21
C ALA A 220 36.14 -29.92 -4.07
N ASP A 221 35.79 -31.03 -4.73
CA ASP A 221 36.53 -32.25 -4.76
C ASP A 221 37.88 -32.07 -5.54
N ALA A 222 37.86 -31.31 -6.62
CA ALA A 222 39.06 -30.97 -7.38
C ALA A 222 40.00 -30.02 -6.59
N ALA A 223 39.42 -29.10 -5.81
CA ALA A 223 40.19 -28.17 -4.96
C ALA A 223 40.82 -28.88 -3.75
N SER A 224 40.11 -29.85 -3.14
CA SER A 224 40.64 -30.65 -2.05
C SER A 224 41.76 -31.57 -2.55
N ARG A 225 41.68 -32.17 -3.74
CA ARG A 225 42.71 -32.97 -4.34
C ARG A 225 43.97 -32.17 -4.72
N ARG A 226 43.84 -30.91 -5.09
CA ARG A 226 45.00 -30.00 -5.36
C ARG A 226 45.72 -29.54 -4.09
N ARG A 227 45.03 -29.50 -2.96
CA ARG A 227 45.63 -29.12 -1.67
C ARG A 227 46.57 -30.18 -1.07
N TRP A 228 46.53 -31.39 -1.57
CA TRP A 228 47.36 -32.52 -1.12
C TRP A 228 48.35 -33.04 -2.17
N GLY A 229 48.47 -32.35 -3.33
CA GLY A 229 49.47 -32.64 -4.35
C GLY A 229 50.56 -31.60 -4.31
N SER A 230 51.72 -31.96 -3.78
CA SER A 230 52.95 -31.19 -3.87
C SER A 230 53.50 -31.20 -5.31
N ASP A 231 54.19 -30.09 -5.66
CA ASP A 231 55.18 -29.91 -6.70
C ASP A 231 54.74 -29.44 -8.10
N GLY A 232 55.08 -28.17 -8.36
CA GLY A 232 55.89 -27.67 -9.48
C GLY A 232 55.23 -27.55 -10.85
N ASP A 233 54.93 -26.35 -11.26
CA ASP A 233 55.44 -25.64 -12.43
C ASP A 233 54.61 -24.37 -12.74
N PRO A 234 55.19 -23.15 -12.78
CA PRO A 234 54.48 -21.94 -13.13
C PRO A 234 54.79 -21.54 -14.59
N SER A 235 54.15 -22.18 -15.56
CA SER A 235 54.12 -21.66 -16.93
C SER A 235 53.01 -22.29 -17.75
N ALA A 236 51.81 -21.67 -17.71
CA ALA A 236 50.85 -21.84 -18.77
C ALA A 236 50.03 -20.56 -18.91
N GLU A 237 50.25 -19.88 -20.01
CA GLU A 237 49.57 -18.67 -20.45
C GLU A 237 48.04 -18.89 -20.54
N SER A 238 47.28 -17.96 -20.00
CA SER A 238 45.85 -17.89 -20.13
C SER A 238 45.42 -17.39 -21.50
N PRO A 239 44.42 -17.99 -22.15
CA PRO A 239 43.83 -17.38 -23.32
C PRO A 239 42.94 -16.21 -22.91
N ASN A 240 43.18 -15.10 -23.50
CA ASN A 240 42.44 -13.85 -23.45
C ASN A 240 40.98 -14.07 -23.89
N CYS A 241 40.01 -13.94 -23.02
CA CYS A 241 38.63 -13.91 -23.40
C CYS A 241 38.15 -12.47 -23.41
N GLN A 242 38.16 -11.87 -24.57
CA GLN A 242 37.55 -10.58 -24.84
C GLN A 242 36.01 -10.76 -24.84
N LEU A 243 35.33 -10.00 -23.99
CA LEU A 243 33.89 -9.87 -24.02
C LEU A 243 33.45 -9.06 -25.26
N PRO A 244 32.42 -9.49 -25.99
CA PRO A 244 31.84 -8.70 -27.05
C PRO A 244 31.07 -7.49 -26.47
N SER A 245 31.40 -6.33 -26.96
CA SER A 245 30.71 -5.08 -26.75
C SER A 245 29.55 -4.98 -27.76
N GLU A 246 28.43 -5.64 -27.51
CA GLU A 246 27.18 -5.31 -28.21
C GLU A 246 26.02 -5.70 -27.32
N GLY A 247 25.10 -4.72 -27.06
CA GLY A 247 23.88 -4.92 -26.33
C GLY A 247 22.88 -5.79 -27.11
N PRO A 248 21.92 -6.40 -26.44
CA PRO A 248 20.97 -7.27 -27.12
C PRO A 248 20.05 -6.46 -28.03
N PRO A 249 19.74 -7.00 -29.24
CA PRO A 249 18.83 -6.34 -30.19
C PRO A 249 17.40 -6.33 -29.66
N SER A 250 16.73 -5.20 -29.84
CA SER A 250 15.32 -5.00 -29.59
C SER A 250 14.47 -5.94 -30.45
N LEU A 251 13.72 -6.84 -29.83
CA LEU A 251 12.72 -7.65 -30.48
C LEU A 251 11.36 -6.90 -30.53
N PRO A 252 10.63 -6.98 -31.64
CA PRO A 252 9.38 -6.26 -31.83
C PRO A 252 8.23 -6.88 -31.01
N LEU A 253 7.44 -6.00 -30.39
CA LEU A 253 6.15 -6.30 -29.77
C LEU A 253 5.22 -7.03 -30.76
N ARG A 254 4.89 -8.27 -30.47
CA ARG A 254 3.73 -8.94 -31.08
C ARG A 254 2.58 -8.92 -30.08
N SER A 255 1.48 -8.31 -30.53
CA SER A 255 0.17 -8.39 -29.91
C SER A 255 -0.31 -9.85 -29.93
N ALA A 256 -0.59 -10.43 -28.76
CA ALA A 256 -1.32 -11.69 -28.65
C ALA A 256 -2.73 -11.39 -28.15
N THR A 257 -3.69 -11.67 -29.00
CA THR A 257 -5.12 -11.71 -28.72
C THR A 257 -5.44 -12.88 -27.80
N ALA A 258 -6.34 -12.63 -26.85
CA ALA A 258 -6.95 -13.65 -26.00
C ALA A 258 -7.77 -14.62 -26.85
N ASP A 259 -7.56 -15.91 -26.62
CA ASP A 259 -8.52 -17.02 -26.56
C ASP A 259 -7.75 -18.33 -26.68
N GLU A 260 -7.81 -19.15 -25.62
CA GLU A 260 -8.01 -20.59 -25.72
C GLU A 260 -7.96 -21.27 -24.33
N ALA A 261 -9.14 -21.63 -23.93
CA ALA A 261 -9.59 -22.91 -23.35
C ALA A 261 -8.83 -23.55 -22.17
N VAL A 262 -9.55 -23.55 -21.08
CA VAL A 262 -9.49 -24.42 -19.91
C VAL A 262 -9.57 -25.91 -20.32
N GLY A 263 -8.58 -26.70 -19.89
CA GLY A 263 -8.62 -28.17 -19.93
C GLY A 263 -8.05 -28.73 -18.63
N GLY A 264 -8.91 -28.93 -17.64
CA GLY A 264 -8.53 -29.59 -16.39
C GLY A 264 -8.28 -31.08 -16.58
N ARG A 265 -7.21 -31.63 -15.94
CA ARG A 265 -7.05 -33.07 -15.65
C ARG A 265 -7.29 -33.30 -14.15
N PRO A 266 -8.01 -34.35 -13.79
CA PRO A 266 -8.15 -34.76 -12.40
C PRO A 266 -6.90 -35.52 -11.96
N ASP A 267 -6.57 -35.41 -10.67
CA ASP A 267 -5.53 -36.08 -9.90
C ASP A 267 -4.12 -35.53 -9.97
N GLY A 268 -3.67 -35.02 -8.86
CA GLY A 268 -2.26 -34.82 -8.58
C GLY A 268 -1.94 -33.43 -8.02
N GLY A 269 -1.36 -33.48 -6.87
CA GLY A 269 -0.88 -32.32 -6.13
C GLY A 269 -0.07 -31.36 -6.99
N TRP A 270 -0.36 -30.09 -6.84
CA TRP A 270 0.36 -29.00 -7.47
C TRP A 270 1.72 -28.81 -6.82
N GLN A 271 2.79 -28.89 -7.60
CA GLN A 271 4.13 -28.49 -7.17
C GLN A 271 4.24 -26.95 -7.26
N LEU A 272 4.77 -26.32 -6.22
CA LEU A 272 5.19 -24.91 -6.26
C LEU A 272 6.35 -24.76 -7.26
N GLY A 273 6.16 -23.89 -8.25
CA GLY A 273 7.20 -23.36 -9.12
C GLY A 273 7.36 -24.00 -10.48
N SER A 274 6.70 -23.40 -11.47
CA SER A 274 7.21 -23.15 -12.83
C SER A 274 6.26 -22.21 -13.56
N PRO A 275 6.73 -21.16 -14.22
CA PRO A 275 5.88 -20.36 -15.14
C PRO A 275 5.36 -21.25 -16.26
N ALA A 276 4.11 -21.04 -16.66
CA ALA A 276 3.45 -21.81 -17.71
C ALA A 276 4.32 -21.89 -18.98
N GLY A 277 4.83 -23.09 -19.31
CA GLY A 277 5.50 -23.38 -20.57
C GLY A 277 6.89 -24.04 -20.49
N ARG A 278 7.48 -24.24 -19.32
CA ARG A 278 8.75 -25.02 -19.19
C ARG A 278 8.49 -26.45 -18.71
N PRO A 279 9.19 -27.46 -19.27
CA PRO A 279 9.17 -28.80 -18.68
C PRO A 279 9.75 -28.71 -17.26
N PRO A 280 9.14 -29.39 -16.26
CA PRO A 280 9.63 -29.38 -14.90
C PRO A 280 11.09 -29.89 -14.87
N THR A 281 12.00 -29.10 -14.31
CA THR A 281 13.36 -29.54 -14.01
C THR A 281 13.22 -30.61 -12.92
N ALA A 282 13.77 -31.80 -13.14
CA ALA A 282 13.70 -32.87 -12.13
C ALA A 282 14.39 -32.41 -10.84
N LEU A 283 13.71 -32.64 -9.70
CA LEU A 283 14.30 -32.36 -8.40
C LEU A 283 15.59 -33.18 -8.21
N PRO A 284 16.66 -32.58 -7.69
CA PRO A 284 17.86 -33.33 -7.31
C PRO A 284 17.53 -34.29 -6.15
N ALA A 285 18.31 -35.41 -6.05
CA ALA A 285 18.05 -36.47 -5.07
C ALA A 285 18.11 -36.01 -3.59
N TRP A 286 18.70 -34.85 -3.31
CA TRP A 286 18.75 -34.26 -1.97
C TRP A 286 17.60 -33.33 -1.66
N ALA A 287 16.80 -32.93 -2.64
CA ALA A 287 15.70 -31.99 -2.47
C ALA A 287 14.35 -32.72 -2.35
N SER A 288 13.44 -32.10 -1.61
CA SER A 288 12.07 -32.57 -1.46
C SER A 288 11.10 -31.60 -2.18
N PRO A 289 9.99 -32.11 -2.76
CA PRO A 289 8.96 -31.24 -3.31
C PRO A 289 8.30 -30.46 -2.18
N VAL A 290 8.01 -29.18 -2.45
CA VAL A 290 7.29 -28.29 -1.53
C VAL A 290 5.92 -28.02 -2.10
N SER A 291 4.87 -28.29 -1.34
CA SER A 291 3.50 -27.98 -1.71
C SER A 291 3.05 -26.62 -1.12
N VAL A 292 1.98 -26.07 -1.67
CA VAL A 292 1.34 -24.84 -1.10
C VAL A 292 0.89 -25.10 0.33
N GLU A 293 0.39 -26.31 0.63
CA GLU A 293 -0.09 -26.67 1.95
C GLU A 293 1.06 -26.78 2.98
N ASP A 294 2.27 -27.18 2.57
CA ASP A 294 3.45 -27.17 3.46
C ASP A 294 3.78 -25.74 3.90
N VAL A 295 3.77 -24.79 2.96
CA VAL A 295 4.05 -23.38 3.28
C VAL A 295 2.91 -22.77 4.11
N LYS A 296 1.63 -23.09 3.82
CA LYS A 296 0.50 -22.65 4.66
C LYS A 296 0.60 -23.16 6.08
N ARG A 297 1.01 -24.42 6.27
CA ARG A 297 1.29 -25.01 7.60
C ARG A 297 2.37 -24.19 8.33
N LEU A 298 3.48 -23.90 7.65
CA LEU A 298 4.59 -23.12 8.23
C LEU A 298 4.20 -21.67 8.55
N ILE A 299 3.34 -21.04 7.75
CA ILE A 299 2.75 -19.73 8.06
C ILE A 299 1.96 -19.81 9.37
N GLY A 300 1.15 -20.87 9.55
CA GLY A 300 0.41 -21.12 10.79
C GLY A 300 1.34 -21.28 12.00
N GLU A 301 2.43 -22.04 11.87
CA GLU A 301 3.43 -22.22 12.93
C GLU A 301 4.18 -20.91 13.25
N CYS A 302 4.63 -20.14 12.24
CA CYS A 302 5.23 -18.84 12.46
C CYS A 302 4.29 -17.90 13.24
N ARG A 303 3.02 -17.86 12.87
CA ARG A 303 2.02 -17.01 13.54
C ARG A 303 1.76 -17.43 14.98
N ARG A 304 1.79 -18.74 15.25
CA ARG A 304 1.65 -19.31 16.60
C ARG A 304 2.84 -18.97 17.49
N LEU A 305 4.05 -19.09 16.95
CA LEU A 305 5.31 -18.88 17.68
C LEU A 305 5.67 -17.39 17.84
N MET A 306 5.45 -16.59 16.80
CA MET A 306 5.86 -15.18 16.70
C MET A 306 4.71 -14.32 16.16
N PRO A 307 3.68 -14.01 16.97
CA PRO A 307 2.46 -13.34 16.48
C PRO A 307 2.68 -11.89 16.00
N ASP A 308 3.72 -11.22 16.44
CA ASP A 308 4.08 -9.83 16.16
C ASP A 308 5.14 -9.67 15.06
N VAL A 309 5.72 -10.77 14.58
CA VAL A 309 6.73 -10.75 13.51
C VAL A 309 6.07 -10.82 12.13
N GLY A 310 6.62 -10.08 11.15
CA GLY A 310 6.21 -10.17 9.75
C GLY A 310 6.51 -11.54 9.15
N ILE A 311 5.57 -12.09 8.38
CA ILE A 311 5.78 -13.37 7.67
C ILE A 311 5.88 -13.07 6.18
N GLN A 312 7.08 -13.23 5.62
CA GLN A 312 7.37 -12.95 4.23
C GLN A 312 7.32 -14.23 3.38
N VAL A 313 6.65 -14.11 2.23
CA VAL A 313 6.66 -15.12 1.16
C VAL A 313 7.09 -14.43 -0.15
N PRO A 314 8.16 -14.90 -0.83
CA PRO A 314 8.60 -14.31 -2.08
C PRO A 314 7.60 -14.56 -3.22
N PRO A 315 7.04 -13.51 -3.86
CA PRO A 315 5.98 -13.69 -4.85
C PRO A 315 6.47 -14.16 -6.23
N ASN A 316 7.77 -14.17 -6.46
CA ASN A 316 8.37 -14.68 -7.69
C ASN A 316 8.73 -16.17 -7.64
N LEU A 317 8.68 -16.80 -6.47
CA LEU A 317 9.05 -18.21 -6.30
C LEU A 317 7.83 -19.14 -6.24
N SER A 318 6.62 -18.62 -6.35
CA SER A 318 5.39 -19.40 -6.28
C SER A 318 4.26 -18.71 -7.05
N ASP A 319 3.61 -19.41 -7.96
CA ASP A 319 2.39 -18.91 -8.64
C ASP A 319 1.20 -18.78 -7.66
N SER A 320 1.27 -19.45 -6.50
CA SER A 320 0.23 -19.45 -5.47
C SER A 320 0.50 -18.48 -4.31
N TRP A 321 1.41 -17.53 -4.49
CA TRP A 321 1.77 -16.57 -3.41
C TRP A 321 0.55 -15.82 -2.85
N ALA A 322 -0.48 -15.54 -3.66
CA ALA A 322 -1.70 -14.89 -3.19
C ALA A 322 -2.51 -15.78 -2.22
N GLU A 323 -2.52 -17.11 -2.40
CA GLU A 323 -3.11 -18.05 -1.45
C GLU A 323 -2.32 -18.10 -0.13
N LEU A 324 -1.00 -17.92 -0.18
CA LEU A 324 -0.16 -17.85 1.01
C LEU A 324 -0.44 -16.58 1.83
N VAL A 325 -0.79 -15.48 1.14
CA VAL A 325 -1.29 -14.26 1.81
C VAL A 325 -2.63 -14.53 2.50
N GLU A 326 -3.57 -15.22 1.85
CA GLU A 326 -4.84 -15.62 2.47
C GLU A 326 -4.62 -16.53 3.71
N ALA A 327 -3.59 -17.38 3.67
CA ALA A 327 -3.20 -18.21 4.80
C ALA A 327 -2.54 -17.46 5.96
N GLY A 328 -2.18 -16.18 5.78
CA GLY A 328 -1.68 -15.32 6.85
C GLY A 328 -0.28 -14.73 6.64
N ALA A 329 0.34 -14.87 5.47
CA ALA A 329 1.54 -14.11 5.13
C ALA A 329 1.22 -12.61 5.09
N THR A 330 2.11 -11.78 5.64
CA THR A 330 1.89 -10.35 5.82
C THR A 330 2.81 -9.48 4.99
N ASP A 331 3.81 -10.08 4.36
CA ASP A 331 4.83 -9.36 3.58
C ASP A 331 5.22 -10.13 2.31
N LEU A 332 5.54 -9.40 1.26
CA LEU A 332 6.02 -9.95 -0.01
C LEU A 332 7.51 -9.64 -0.25
N GLY A 333 8.18 -9.06 0.74
CA GLY A 333 9.59 -8.72 0.66
C GLY A 333 9.91 -7.54 -0.24
N GLY A 334 11.13 -7.53 -0.74
CA GLY A 334 11.60 -6.53 -1.67
C GLY A 334 11.15 -6.79 -3.10
N LEU A 335 10.22 -6.00 -3.63
CA LEU A 335 9.93 -5.99 -5.06
C LEU A 335 11.02 -5.19 -5.78
N SER A 336 12.07 -5.90 -6.19
CA SER A 336 13.30 -5.29 -6.66
C SER A 336 13.17 -4.55 -7.99
N ALA A 337 13.63 -3.30 -8.01
CA ALA A 337 13.60 -2.46 -9.20
C ALA A 337 14.58 -2.92 -10.30
N ASN A 338 15.59 -3.73 -9.96
CA ASN A 338 16.59 -4.26 -10.89
C ASN A 338 16.56 -5.79 -11.04
N GLY A 339 15.45 -6.43 -10.64
CA GLY A 339 15.22 -7.86 -10.80
C GLY A 339 15.75 -8.72 -9.65
N ASP A 340 15.53 -10.04 -9.74
CA ASP A 340 16.08 -11.01 -8.80
C ASP A 340 17.53 -11.36 -9.20
N HIS A 341 18.49 -11.19 -8.30
CA HIS A 341 19.90 -11.52 -8.54
C HIS A 341 20.23 -12.97 -8.18
N ILE A 342 19.35 -13.65 -7.43
CA ILE A 342 19.51 -15.05 -7.03
C ILE A 342 18.86 -15.96 -8.07
N SER A 343 17.63 -15.64 -8.47
CA SER A 343 16.83 -16.37 -9.45
C SER A 343 16.38 -15.44 -10.58
N PRO A 344 17.31 -14.95 -11.45
CA PRO A 344 16.98 -13.97 -12.49
C PRO A 344 16.00 -14.48 -13.54
N GLU A 345 15.75 -15.78 -13.59
CA GLU A 345 14.74 -16.43 -14.44
C GLU A 345 13.32 -16.22 -13.96
N GLU A 346 13.15 -15.91 -12.66
CA GLU A 346 11.88 -15.72 -12.00
C GLU A 346 11.73 -14.24 -11.60
N PRO A 347 11.23 -13.38 -12.51
CA PRO A 347 11.13 -11.95 -12.26
C PRO A 347 10.04 -11.64 -11.21
N PHE A 348 10.27 -10.65 -10.36
CA PHE A 348 9.26 -10.15 -9.44
C PHE A 348 8.06 -9.57 -10.21
N PRO A 349 6.82 -9.86 -9.76
CA PRO A 349 5.65 -9.15 -10.28
C PRO A 349 5.74 -7.66 -9.92
N SER A 350 5.26 -6.80 -10.80
CA SER A 350 5.18 -5.37 -10.50
C SER A 350 4.19 -5.11 -9.34
N PRO A 351 4.36 -4.05 -8.54
CA PRO A 351 3.39 -3.68 -7.51
C PRO A 351 1.96 -3.52 -8.05
N HIS A 352 1.81 -3.13 -9.33
CA HIS A 352 0.51 -3.05 -9.98
C HIS A 352 -0.12 -4.44 -10.19
N GLN A 353 0.65 -5.41 -10.67
CA GLN A 353 0.18 -6.80 -10.83
C GLN A 353 -0.20 -7.40 -9.48
N VAL A 354 0.63 -7.19 -8.45
CA VAL A 354 0.35 -7.66 -7.09
C VAL A 354 -0.96 -7.06 -6.55
N ARG A 355 -1.17 -5.75 -6.70
CA ARG A 355 -2.44 -5.11 -6.28
C ARG A 355 -3.64 -5.70 -7.01
N LYS A 356 -3.53 -5.93 -8.32
CA LYS A 356 -4.61 -6.50 -9.13
C LYS A 356 -5.00 -7.90 -8.66
N GLU A 357 -4.04 -8.69 -8.19
CA GLU A 357 -4.25 -10.04 -7.68
C GLU A 357 -4.80 -10.05 -6.25
N LEU A 358 -4.34 -9.14 -5.39
CA LEU A 358 -4.73 -9.05 -3.98
C LEU A 358 -6.10 -8.40 -3.77
N ALA A 359 -6.46 -7.43 -4.59
CA ALA A 359 -7.69 -6.66 -4.42
C ALA A 359 -8.98 -7.52 -4.39
N PRO A 360 -9.20 -8.46 -5.33
CA PRO A 360 -10.38 -9.32 -5.30
C PRO A 360 -10.45 -10.25 -4.08
N ARG A 361 -9.30 -10.46 -3.42
CA ARG A 361 -9.15 -11.33 -2.23
C ARG A 361 -9.28 -10.57 -0.91
N GLY A 362 -9.60 -9.27 -0.97
CA GLY A 362 -9.76 -8.43 0.21
C GLY A 362 -8.45 -8.03 0.90
N HIS A 363 -7.34 -7.96 0.15
CA HIS A 363 -6.05 -7.53 0.68
C HIS A 363 -5.56 -6.24 0.03
N ALA A 364 -4.97 -5.33 0.82
CA ALA A 364 -4.35 -4.09 0.36
C ALA A 364 -2.83 -4.16 0.41
N LEU A 365 -2.17 -3.89 -0.73
CA LEU A 365 -0.73 -3.81 -0.80
C LEU A 365 -0.22 -2.44 -0.36
N THR A 366 0.63 -2.40 0.67
CA THR A 366 1.20 -1.17 1.25
C THR A 366 2.72 -1.21 1.17
N GLU A 367 3.33 -0.11 0.71
CA GLU A 367 4.79 0.02 0.72
C GLU A 367 5.32 0.30 2.13
N ARG A 368 6.41 -0.38 2.53
CA ARG A 368 7.17 -0.16 3.77
C ARG A 368 8.63 0.18 3.49
N LEU A 369 9.36 0.61 4.50
CA LEU A 369 10.82 0.66 4.48
C LEU A 369 11.43 -0.72 4.77
N CYS A 370 12.74 -0.88 4.61
CA CYS A 370 13.46 -2.10 4.98
C CYS A 370 13.50 -2.36 6.49
N VAL A 371 13.02 -1.42 7.28
CA VAL A 371 12.87 -1.52 8.73
C VAL A 371 11.41 -1.29 9.11
N TYR A 372 10.92 -2.10 10.04
CA TYR A 372 9.55 -1.99 10.53
C TYR A 372 9.38 -0.82 11.50
N PRO A 373 8.19 -0.21 11.55
CA PRO A 373 7.96 1.04 12.30
C PRO A 373 8.33 0.99 13.79
N GLN A 374 8.16 -0.16 14.45
CA GLN A 374 8.47 -0.33 15.87
C GLN A 374 9.97 -0.21 16.19
N TYR A 375 10.84 -0.32 15.20
CA TYR A 375 12.29 -0.23 15.34
C TYR A 375 12.88 1.14 14.93
N MET A 376 12.03 2.10 14.53
CA MET A 376 12.49 3.42 14.04
C MET A 376 12.76 4.41 15.18
N ASP A 377 13.64 4.07 16.08
CA ASP A 377 14.06 4.94 17.20
C ASP A 377 15.55 4.76 17.56
N ALA A 378 16.03 5.56 18.53
CA ALA A 378 17.44 5.60 18.93
C ALA A 378 17.91 4.36 19.72
N GLU A 379 17.01 3.49 20.17
CA GLU A 379 17.38 2.22 20.80
C GLU A 379 17.88 1.22 19.72
N TRP A 380 17.25 1.24 18.54
CA TRP A 380 17.47 0.27 17.50
C TRP A 380 18.38 0.75 16.37
N MET A 381 18.56 2.05 16.21
CA MET A 381 19.29 2.64 15.08
C MET A 381 20.22 3.77 15.48
N GLU A 382 21.30 3.91 14.73
CA GLU A 382 22.19 5.07 14.86
C GLU A 382 21.54 6.35 14.34
N GLN A 383 21.98 7.48 14.89
CA GLN A 383 21.40 8.79 14.60
C GLN A 383 21.47 9.16 13.12
N GLY A 384 22.56 8.82 12.43
CA GLY A 384 22.73 9.09 11.00
C GLY A 384 21.65 8.42 10.13
N VAL A 385 21.29 7.17 10.42
CA VAL A 385 20.21 6.43 9.74
C VAL A 385 18.85 7.04 10.07
N LEU A 386 18.60 7.35 11.34
CA LEU A 386 17.37 8.01 11.77
C LEU A 386 17.17 9.38 11.12
N ASP A 387 18.23 10.13 10.90
CA ASP A 387 18.17 11.44 10.25
C ASP A 387 17.74 11.31 8.79
N VAL A 388 18.22 10.30 8.06
CA VAL A 388 17.74 9.99 6.71
C VAL A 388 16.26 9.63 6.73
N ILE A 389 15.81 8.79 7.68
CA ILE A 389 14.39 8.43 7.83
C ILE A 389 13.55 9.69 8.13
N LYS A 390 13.97 10.52 9.07
CA LYS A 390 13.27 11.76 9.45
C LYS A 390 13.21 12.77 8.32
N LEU A 391 14.27 12.91 7.55
CA LEU A 391 14.36 13.88 6.46
C LEU A 391 13.59 13.43 5.21
N LYS A 392 13.80 12.18 4.78
CA LYS A 392 13.33 11.69 3.49
C LYS A 392 12.08 10.80 3.60
N TYR A 393 11.93 10.11 4.73
CA TYR A 393 10.90 9.08 4.96
C TYR A 393 10.05 9.34 6.20
N TRP A 394 9.97 10.57 6.66
CA TRP A 394 9.20 10.96 7.85
C TRP A 394 7.75 10.45 7.86
N SER A 395 7.17 10.23 6.67
CA SER A 395 5.82 9.69 6.50
C SER A 395 5.68 8.20 6.89
N PHE A 396 6.80 7.49 7.08
CA PHE A 396 6.82 6.10 7.53
C PHE A 396 7.08 5.97 9.05
N ILE A 397 7.48 7.05 9.73
CA ILE A 397 7.70 7.04 11.17
C ILE A 397 6.34 7.00 11.86
N PRO A 398 6.05 5.99 12.72
CA PRO A 398 4.87 6.01 13.54
C PRO A 398 4.94 7.24 14.44
N ARG A 399 4.04 8.18 14.27
CA ARG A 399 3.85 9.15 15.32
C ARG A 399 3.19 8.38 16.47
N ARG A 400 3.88 8.22 17.58
CA ARG A 400 3.21 7.86 18.84
C ARG A 400 2.09 8.86 18.95
N GLY A 401 0.87 8.39 18.65
CA GLY A 401 -0.28 9.22 18.78
C GLY A 401 -0.20 9.81 20.18
N SER A 402 -0.34 11.10 20.31
CA SER A 402 -0.80 11.69 21.54
C SER A 402 -2.24 11.18 21.73
N GLY A 403 -2.35 9.88 21.90
CA GLY A 403 -3.57 9.14 22.21
C GLY A 403 -3.96 9.37 23.66
N ARG A 404 -3.98 10.62 24.08
CA ARG A 404 -5.00 11.09 24.98
C ARG A 404 -6.22 11.33 24.10
N ARG A 405 -7.06 10.29 23.89
CA ARG A 405 -8.49 10.54 23.85
C ARG A 405 -8.71 11.44 25.06
N SER A 406 -9.13 12.67 24.84
CA SER A 406 -9.51 13.54 25.93
C SER A 406 -10.54 12.72 26.71
N GLU A 407 -10.24 12.41 27.99
CA GLU A 407 -11.21 11.87 28.93
C GLU A 407 -12.19 13.01 29.27
N GLU A 408 -12.79 13.58 28.23
CA GLU A 408 -13.89 14.50 28.38
C GLU A 408 -15.05 13.65 28.92
N ARG A 409 -15.38 13.83 30.19
CA ARG A 409 -16.53 13.17 30.80
C ARG A 409 -17.79 13.68 30.12
N ILE A 410 -18.25 12.95 29.14
CA ILE A 410 -19.53 13.16 28.48
C ILE A 410 -20.60 12.65 29.45
N ASP A 411 -21.60 13.49 29.74
CA ASP A 411 -22.77 13.11 30.53
C ASP A 411 -23.48 11.93 29.82
N ALA A 412 -23.58 10.78 30.49
CA ALA A 412 -24.16 9.57 29.92
C ALA A 412 -25.64 9.73 29.50
N ASP A 413 -26.35 10.69 30.08
CA ASP A 413 -27.77 10.97 29.77
C ASP A 413 -27.91 11.93 28.58
N LEU A 414 -26.81 12.47 28.06
CA LEU A 414 -26.89 13.47 26.99
C LEU A 414 -27.25 12.87 25.65
N ALA A 415 -26.70 11.68 25.32
CA ALA A 415 -26.99 11.01 24.05
C ALA A 415 -28.49 10.61 23.93
N PRO A 416 -29.14 9.98 24.90
CA PRO A 416 -30.59 9.74 24.85
C PRO A 416 -31.42 11.00 24.65
N ARG A 417 -31.08 12.10 25.34
CA ARG A 417 -31.78 13.39 25.14
C ARG A 417 -31.56 13.98 23.75
N ALA A 418 -30.34 13.84 23.22
CA ALA A 418 -30.00 14.29 21.88
C ALA A 418 -30.76 13.48 20.80
N ILE A 419 -30.97 12.16 21.01
CA ILE A 419 -31.76 11.31 20.12
C ILE A 419 -33.18 11.82 20.03
N GLU A 420 -33.88 12.04 21.16
CA GLU A 420 -35.24 12.54 21.17
C GLU A 420 -35.38 13.92 20.51
N LYS A 421 -34.43 14.81 20.79
CA LYS A 421 -34.38 16.14 20.18
C LYS A 421 -34.11 16.07 18.68
N GLY A 422 -33.22 15.15 18.24
CA GLY A 422 -32.91 14.88 16.82
C GLY A 422 -34.10 14.27 16.08
N ARG A 423 -34.84 13.35 16.71
CA ARG A 423 -36.11 12.76 16.21
C ARG A 423 -37.17 13.83 15.90
N GLU A 424 -37.24 14.85 16.72
CA GLU A 424 -38.08 16.02 16.47
C GLU A 424 -37.52 16.95 15.37
N GLY A 425 -36.36 16.68 14.82
CA GLY A 425 -35.67 17.50 13.83
C GLY A 425 -35.15 18.82 14.37
N LYS A 426 -35.05 18.97 15.68
CA LYS A 426 -34.52 20.17 16.35
C LYS A 426 -32.99 20.25 16.23
N GLU A 427 -32.45 21.46 16.27
CA GLU A 427 -31.00 21.67 16.27
C GLU A 427 -30.35 21.09 17.53
N LEU A 428 -29.29 20.30 17.35
CA LEU A 428 -28.48 19.75 18.41
C LEU A 428 -27.31 20.68 18.76
N SER A 429 -27.02 20.85 20.04
CA SER A 429 -25.83 21.58 20.50
C SER A 429 -24.55 20.80 20.20
N GLU A 430 -23.39 21.46 20.30
CA GLU A 430 -22.08 20.81 20.12
C GLU A 430 -21.89 19.65 21.11
N ASP A 431 -22.31 19.80 22.36
CA ASP A 431 -22.20 18.76 23.39
C ASP A 431 -23.14 17.57 23.10
N GLU A 432 -24.39 17.83 22.66
CA GLU A 432 -25.33 16.79 22.25
C GLU A 432 -24.82 16.00 21.04
N LEU A 433 -24.26 16.68 20.04
CA LEU A 433 -23.63 16.02 18.88
C LEU A 433 -22.40 15.22 19.28
N THR A 434 -21.56 15.79 20.16
CA THR A 434 -20.37 15.10 20.69
C THR A 434 -20.78 13.80 21.40
N ALA A 435 -21.85 13.82 22.19
CA ALA A 435 -22.35 12.64 22.86
C ALA A 435 -22.85 11.57 21.89
N LEU A 436 -23.54 11.94 20.80
CA LEU A 436 -23.98 10.99 19.76
C LEU A 436 -22.78 10.32 19.05
N PHE A 437 -21.77 11.09 18.65
CA PHE A 437 -20.60 10.51 17.98
C PHE A 437 -19.74 9.64 18.91
N ALA A 438 -19.69 9.96 20.20
CA ALA A 438 -18.93 9.21 21.20
C ALA A 438 -19.68 7.99 21.77
N GLU A 439 -20.98 7.82 21.48
CA GLU A 439 -21.81 6.77 22.06
C GLU A 439 -21.31 5.37 21.66
N THR A 440 -21.29 4.45 22.64
CA THR A 440 -20.85 3.06 22.45
C THR A 440 -21.78 2.02 23.08
N ARG A 441 -22.79 2.45 23.87
CA ARG A 441 -23.76 1.55 24.49
C ARG A 441 -24.70 0.96 23.43
N PRO A 442 -24.76 -0.38 23.27
CA PRO A 442 -25.53 -1.00 22.19
C PRO A 442 -27.00 -0.62 22.15
N GLU A 443 -27.62 -0.49 23.32
CA GLU A 443 -29.06 -0.12 23.46
C GLU A 443 -29.33 1.31 23.00
N VAL A 444 -28.39 2.24 23.26
CA VAL A 444 -28.52 3.64 22.84
C VAL A 444 -28.20 3.77 21.33
N VAL A 445 -27.23 3.00 20.82
CA VAL A 445 -26.93 2.96 19.38
C VAL A 445 -28.13 2.40 18.59
N GLU A 446 -28.84 1.40 19.12
CA GLU A 446 -30.06 0.90 18.49
C GLU A 446 -31.17 1.96 18.50
N GLU A 447 -31.30 2.71 19.57
CA GLU A 447 -32.26 3.84 19.64
C GLU A 447 -31.90 4.94 18.64
N MET A 448 -30.60 5.25 18.46
CA MET A 448 -30.12 6.15 17.40
C MET A 448 -30.51 5.66 16.00
N ARG A 449 -30.37 4.34 15.74
CA ARG A 449 -30.74 3.73 14.46
C ARG A 449 -32.23 3.93 14.19
N VAL A 450 -33.07 3.59 15.16
CA VAL A 450 -34.51 3.71 15.03
C VAL A 450 -34.95 5.15 14.78
N ALA A 451 -34.43 6.11 15.56
CA ALA A 451 -34.76 7.53 15.41
C ALA A 451 -34.29 8.10 14.08
N ALA A 452 -33.10 7.67 13.58
CA ALA A 452 -32.57 8.07 12.29
C ALA A 452 -33.40 7.52 11.12
N ASP A 453 -33.88 6.27 11.20
CA ASP A 453 -34.71 5.68 10.15
C ASP A 453 -36.14 6.27 10.15
N GLU A 454 -36.70 6.59 11.31
CA GLU A 454 -37.98 7.32 11.42
C GLU A 454 -37.92 8.70 10.78
N LEU A 455 -36.84 9.45 11.04
CA LEU A 455 -36.61 10.76 10.43
C LEU A 455 -36.38 10.65 8.90
N ARG A 456 -35.66 9.65 8.45
CA ARG A 456 -35.52 9.35 7.02
C ARG A 456 -36.89 9.06 6.39
N ALA A 457 -37.69 8.23 7.03
CA ALA A 457 -39.02 7.87 6.53
C ALA A 457 -39.95 9.08 6.43
N GLU A 458 -39.87 10.02 7.37
CA GLU A 458 -40.57 11.30 7.29
C GLU A 458 -40.15 12.13 6.08
N LEU A 459 -38.83 12.18 5.79
CA LEU A 459 -38.25 13.05 4.76
C LEU A 459 -38.35 12.47 3.34
N ALA A 460 -38.16 11.18 3.16
CA ALA A 460 -38.04 10.50 1.87
C ALA A 460 -39.02 9.36 1.62
N GLY A 461 -39.90 9.06 2.59
CA GLY A 461 -40.78 7.87 2.52
C GLY A 461 -39.95 6.59 2.40
N ASP A 462 -40.44 5.63 1.63
CA ASP A 462 -39.74 4.35 1.40
C ASP A 462 -38.82 4.38 0.19
N THR A 463 -38.63 5.54 -0.44
CA THR A 463 -37.79 5.67 -1.64
C THR A 463 -36.31 5.70 -1.27
N ALA A 464 -35.51 4.85 -1.94
CA ALA A 464 -34.06 4.91 -1.96
C ALA A 464 -33.58 5.29 -3.36
N THR A 465 -32.86 6.41 -3.44
CA THR A 465 -32.43 6.97 -4.74
C THR A 465 -31.01 6.56 -5.09
N PHE A 466 -30.71 6.61 -6.40
CA PHE A 466 -29.36 6.50 -6.95
C PHE A 466 -29.25 7.30 -8.26
N VAL A 467 -28.02 7.65 -8.67
CA VAL A 467 -27.76 8.34 -9.93
C VAL A 467 -26.92 7.47 -10.88
N VAL A 468 -27.26 7.47 -12.15
CA VAL A 468 -26.37 6.88 -13.18
C VAL A 468 -25.38 7.96 -13.61
N ASN A 469 -24.13 7.79 -13.20
CA ASN A 469 -23.09 8.79 -13.44
C ASN A 469 -21.73 8.17 -13.76
N ARG A 470 -20.82 9.00 -14.24
CA ARG A 470 -19.40 8.66 -14.44
C ARG A 470 -18.51 9.68 -13.73
N ASN A 471 -17.50 9.19 -13.00
CA ASN A 471 -16.41 9.99 -12.50
C ASN A 471 -15.33 10.15 -13.59
N ILE A 472 -14.85 11.37 -13.80
CA ILE A 472 -13.68 11.65 -14.65
C ILE A 472 -12.68 12.48 -13.86
N ASN A 473 -11.56 11.83 -13.52
CA ASN A 473 -10.41 12.53 -12.92
C ASN A 473 -9.44 12.87 -14.06
N PHE A 474 -9.46 14.11 -14.53
CA PHE A 474 -8.69 14.56 -15.70
C PHE A 474 -7.18 14.66 -15.44
N THR A 475 -6.74 14.75 -14.17
CA THR A 475 -5.35 14.64 -13.74
C THR A 475 -5.26 14.24 -12.27
N ASN A 476 -4.21 13.52 -11.90
CA ASN A 476 -3.86 13.25 -10.50
C ASN A 476 -2.62 14.05 -10.04
N ILE A 477 -2.04 14.87 -10.88
CA ILE A 477 -0.93 15.76 -10.51
C ILE A 477 -1.45 16.78 -9.51
N CYS A 478 -0.86 16.82 -8.29
CA CYS A 478 -1.36 17.66 -7.20
C CYS A 478 -0.21 18.24 -6.37
N VAL A 479 -0.28 19.55 -6.09
CA VAL A 479 0.71 20.26 -5.27
C VAL A 479 0.31 20.41 -3.80
N VAL A 480 -0.88 20.01 -3.39
CA VAL A 480 -1.40 20.23 -2.03
C VAL A 480 -0.77 19.30 -0.99
N GLY A 481 -0.54 18.04 -1.32
CA GLY A 481 0.15 17.10 -0.45
C GLY A 481 -0.63 16.71 0.82
N CYS A 482 -1.94 16.46 0.71
CA CYS A 482 -2.79 16.02 1.83
C CYS A 482 -2.34 14.65 2.35
N ALA A 483 -2.17 14.51 3.67
CA ALA A 483 -1.70 13.27 4.30
C ALA A 483 -2.65 12.09 4.14
N PHE A 484 -3.93 12.35 3.97
CA PHE A 484 -4.98 11.33 3.78
C PHE A 484 -5.18 10.91 2.31
N CYS A 485 -4.56 11.59 1.35
CA CYS A 485 -4.83 11.39 -0.07
C CYS A 485 -3.86 10.37 -0.69
N GLY A 486 -4.39 9.26 -1.20
CA GLY A 486 -3.63 8.30 -2.02
C GLY A 486 -3.63 8.63 -3.52
N PHE A 487 -4.49 9.55 -3.96
CA PHE A 487 -4.70 9.89 -5.37
C PHE A 487 -3.68 10.92 -5.89
N GLY A 488 -3.43 12.00 -5.13
CA GLY A 488 -2.55 13.11 -5.55
C GLY A 488 -1.10 12.66 -5.75
N GLN A 489 -0.56 12.92 -6.93
CA GLN A 489 0.81 12.55 -7.30
C GLN A 489 1.66 13.78 -7.60
N GLY A 490 2.95 13.71 -7.26
CA GLY A 490 3.90 14.69 -7.74
C GLY A 490 4.13 14.53 -9.26
N ARG A 491 4.41 15.63 -9.97
CA ARG A 491 4.59 15.63 -11.45
C ARG A 491 5.60 14.59 -11.97
N ARG A 492 6.60 14.22 -11.17
CA ARG A 492 7.63 13.23 -11.53
C ARG A 492 7.30 11.81 -11.09
N SER A 493 6.13 11.60 -10.47
CA SER A 493 5.70 10.26 -10.09
C SER A 493 5.46 9.41 -11.33
N PRO A 494 5.86 8.14 -11.33
CA PRO A 494 5.53 7.22 -12.43
C PRO A 494 4.01 6.95 -12.55
N ASP A 495 3.27 7.23 -11.47
CA ASP A 495 1.80 7.06 -11.43
C ASP A 495 1.07 8.38 -11.78
N ALA A 496 1.81 9.46 -12.11
CA ALA A 496 1.21 10.73 -12.52
C ALA A 496 0.63 10.64 -13.94
N TYR A 497 -0.56 11.22 -14.13
CA TYR A 497 -1.21 11.24 -15.43
C TYR A 497 -1.98 12.55 -15.69
N GLU A 498 -2.16 12.83 -16.95
CA GLU A 498 -3.10 13.81 -17.51
C GLU A 498 -3.90 13.13 -18.62
N VAL A 499 -5.21 13.34 -18.63
CA VAL A 499 -6.11 12.77 -19.67
C VAL A 499 -6.03 13.64 -20.91
N SER A 500 -5.95 13.03 -22.11
CA SER A 500 -6.03 13.76 -23.38
C SER A 500 -7.45 14.25 -23.67
N GLU A 501 -7.62 15.23 -24.56
CA GLU A 501 -8.95 15.68 -24.97
C GLU A 501 -9.74 14.56 -25.68
N GLU A 502 -9.06 13.72 -26.44
CA GLU A 502 -9.62 12.57 -27.15
C GLU A 502 -10.13 11.52 -26.15
N ASP A 503 -9.32 11.15 -25.16
CA ASP A 503 -9.72 10.20 -24.13
C ASP A 503 -10.85 10.74 -23.25
N PHE A 504 -10.81 12.04 -22.94
CA PHE A 504 -11.87 12.70 -22.17
C PHE A 504 -13.20 12.67 -22.94
N ALA A 505 -13.19 13.00 -24.23
CA ALA A 505 -14.37 12.95 -25.09
C ALA A 505 -14.91 11.53 -25.26
N ALA A 506 -14.02 10.54 -25.41
CA ALA A 506 -14.40 9.11 -25.48
C ALA A 506 -15.10 8.66 -24.22
N ARG A 507 -14.56 9.00 -23.02
CA ARG A 507 -15.18 8.66 -21.71
C ARG A 507 -16.58 9.27 -21.57
N ILE A 508 -16.80 10.48 -22.06
CA ILE A 508 -18.14 11.08 -22.07
C ILE A 508 -19.09 10.33 -23.01
N GLY A 509 -18.62 9.93 -24.21
CA GLY A 509 -19.39 9.10 -25.13
C GLY A 509 -19.83 7.77 -24.47
N GLU A 510 -18.89 7.07 -23.83
CA GLU A 510 -19.19 5.83 -23.10
C GLU A 510 -20.20 6.05 -21.96
N ALA A 511 -20.14 7.19 -21.26
CA ALA A 511 -21.12 7.53 -20.23
C ALA A 511 -22.52 7.71 -20.80
N VAL A 512 -22.64 8.36 -21.96
CA VAL A 512 -23.92 8.52 -22.65
C VAL A 512 -24.50 7.17 -23.09
N GLU A 513 -23.66 6.29 -23.65
CA GLU A 513 -24.06 4.95 -24.04
C GLU A 513 -24.53 4.10 -22.85
N PHE A 514 -23.94 4.33 -21.69
CA PHE A 514 -24.32 3.67 -20.43
C PHE A 514 -25.62 4.25 -19.80
N GLY A 515 -26.15 5.36 -20.34
CA GLY A 515 -27.33 6.01 -19.82
C GLY A 515 -27.09 6.98 -18.69
N ALA A 516 -25.85 7.47 -18.52
CA ALA A 516 -25.53 8.45 -17.50
C ALA A 516 -26.31 9.77 -17.68
N THR A 517 -26.75 10.33 -16.57
CA THR A 517 -27.37 11.67 -16.52
C THR A 517 -26.39 12.75 -16.01
N GLU A 518 -25.25 12.31 -15.43
CA GLU A 518 -24.27 13.15 -14.78
C GLU A 518 -22.83 12.73 -15.13
N ILE A 519 -21.95 13.72 -15.27
CA ILE A 519 -20.51 13.57 -15.18
C ILE A 519 -20.02 14.26 -13.91
N CYS A 520 -19.35 13.51 -13.03
CA CYS A 520 -18.65 14.07 -11.87
C CYS A 520 -17.17 14.27 -12.22
N MET A 521 -16.70 15.54 -12.15
CA MET A 521 -15.34 15.90 -12.57
C MET A 521 -14.56 16.50 -11.42
N GLN A 522 -13.46 15.86 -11.04
CA GLN A 522 -12.51 16.37 -10.04
C GLN A 522 -11.09 15.98 -10.45
N GLY A 523 -10.11 16.83 -10.18
CA GLY A 523 -8.70 16.59 -10.46
C GLY A 523 -7.78 16.89 -9.29
N GLY A 524 -6.51 16.51 -9.43
CA GLY A 524 -5.43 17.06 -8.61
C GLY A 524 -5.27 18.55 -8.84
N ILE A 525 -4.77 19.27 -7.84
CA ILE A 525 -4.43 20.71 -8.00
C ILE A 525 -3.13 20.81 -8.80
N HIS A 526 -3.29 20.88 -10.10
CA HIS A 526 -2.17 20.93 -11.04
C HIS A 526 -1.55 22.33 -11.09
N PRO A 527 -0.22 22.48 -10.96
CA PRO A 527 0.43 23.79 -10.81
C PRO A 527 0.30 24.70 -12.04
N ASP A 528 0.08 24.14 -13.23
CA ASP A 528 0.08 24.90 -14.48
C ASP A 528 -1.32 25.20 -15.01
N LEU A 529 -2.39 24.53 -14.52
CA LEU A 529 -3.74 24.76 -15.02
C LEU A 529 -4.24 26.18 -14.71
N THR A 530 -4.80 26.83 -15.73
CA THR A 530 -5.42 28.15 -15.66
C THR A 530 -6.95 28.04 -15.59
N LEU A 531 -7.63 29.10 -15.23
CA LEU A 531 -9.10 29.15 -15.24
C LEU A 531 -9.69 28.82 -16.62
N GLU A 532 -9.02 29.23 -17.70
CA GLU A 532 -9.42 28.94 -19.08
C GLU A 532 -9.34 27.43 -19.39
N GLU A 533 -8.34 26.74 -18.88
CA GLU A 533 -8.19 25.30 -19.06
C GLU A 533 -9.26 24.52 -18.29
N TYR A 534 -9.61 24.93 -17.07
CA TYR A 534 -10.78 24.37 -16.38
C TYR A 534 -12.07 24.60 -17.18
N GLY A 535 -12.31 25.81 -17.72
CA GLY A 535 -13.44 26.10 -18.58
C GLY A 535 -13.46 25.29 -19.88
N LYS A 536 -12.28 24.96 -20.43
CA LYS A 536 -12.13 24.15 -21.63
C LYS A 536 -12.71 22.73 -21.45
N TRP A 537 -12.46 22.07 -20.30
CA TRP A 537 -13.02 20.75 -20.02
C TRP A 537 -14.54 20.75 -19.96
N LEU A 538 -15.15 21.77 -19.34
CA LEU A 538 -16.61 21.91 -19.32
C LEU A 538 -17.18 22.12 -20.71
N ARG A 539 -16.58 23.01 -21.51
CA ARG A 539 -17.02 23.24 -22.89
C ARG A 539 -16.85 22.01 -23.78
N LEU A 540 -15.78 21.23 -23.57
CA LEU A 540 -15.57 19.98 -24.29
C LEU A 540 -16.66 18.98 -23.92
N ALA A 541 -16.97 18.80 -22.64
CA ALA A 541 -18.05 17.92 -22.18
C ALA A 541 -19.40 18.34 -22.81
N LYS A 542 -19.73 19.63 -22.79
CA LYS A 542 -20.98 20.14 -23.36
C LYS A 542 -21.04 20.05 -24.89
N ARG A 543 -19.91 20.07 -25.58
CA ARG A 543 -19.88 19.80 -27.04
C ARG A 543 -20.18 18.36 -27.38
N VAL A 544 -19.66 17.42 -26.58
CA VAL A 544 -19.86 15.97 -26.79
C VAL A 544 -21.26 15.54 -26.38
N ALA A 545 -21.73 16.00 -25.23
CA ALA A 545 -23.02 15.59 -24.64
C ALA A 545 -23.69 16.78 -23.92
N PRO A 546 -24.39 17.66 -24.65
CA PRO A 546 -24.98 18.88 -24.06
C PRO A 546 -26.05 18.59 -22.99
N GLN A 547 -26.66 17.41 -23.04
CA GLN A 547 -27.72 16.97 -22.10
C GLN A 547 -27.17 16.56 -20.72
N LEU A 548 -25.90 16.14 -20.60
CA LEU A 548 -25.36 15.68 -19.34
C LEU A 548 -25.18 16.83 -18.34
N HIS A 549 -25.57 16.58 -17.10
CA HIS A 549 -25.27 17.49 -16.00
C HIS A 549 -23.79 17.40 -15.62
N LEU A 550 -23.13 18.55 -15.49
CA LEU A 550 -21.72 18.61 -15.09
C LEU A 550 -21.61 19.00 -13.60
N HIS A 551 -21.30 18.03 -12.76
CA HIS A 551 -21.01 18.17 -11.34
C HIS A 551 -19.51 18.26 -11.17
N ALA A 552 -18.94 19.47 -11.04
CA ALA A 552 -17.51 19.65 -11.18
C ALA A 552 -16.91 20.65 -10.20
N TYR A 553 -15.61 20.47 -9.94
CA TYR A 553 -14.69 21.36 -9.25
C TYR A 553 -15.03 21.60 -7.77
N SER A 554 -14.23 20.94 -6.92
CA SER A 554 -14.28 21.14 -5.46
C SER A 554 -13.96 22.59 -5.05
N PRO A 555 -14.36 23.02 -3.84
CA PRO A 555 -13.97 24.32 -3.31
C PRO A 555 -12.45 24.56 -3.30
N MET A 556 -11.62 23.52 -3.20
CA MET A 556 -10.16 23.64 -3.29
C MET A 556 -9.70 23.97 -4.72
N GLU A 557 -10.29 23.35 -5.75
CA GLU A 557 -10.00 23.67 -7.15
C GLU A 557 -10.44 25.10 -7.47
N VAL A 558 -11.62 25.53 -7.01
CA VAL A 558 -12.11 26.91 -7.18
C VAL A 558 -11.22 27.91 -6.44
N HIS A 559 -10.80 27.59 -5.21
CA HIS A 559 -9.82 28.41 -4.49
C HIS A 559 -8.55 28.64 -5.32
N TYR A 560 -8.00 27.56 -5.88
CA TYR A 560 -6.81 27.63 -6.72
C TYR A 560 -7.05 28.43 -8.00
N MET A 561 -8.23 28.31 -8.65
CA MET A 561 -8.61 29.12 -9.78
C MET A 561 -8.64 30.63 -9.41
N CYS A 562 -9.17 30.98 -8.22
CA CYS A 562 -9.15 32.33 -7.70
C CYS A 562 -7.71 32.85 -7.51
N GLU A 563 -6.88 32.13 -6.83
CA GLU A 563 -5.48 32.46 -6.58
C GLU A 563 -4.70 32.71 -7.89
N ARG A 564 -4.88 31.80 -8.85
CA ARG A 564 -4.17 31.87 -10.14
C ARG A 564 -4.66 32.99 -11.07
N SER A 565 -5.97 33.26 -11.07
CA SER A 565 -6.56 34.27 -11.96
C SER A 565 -6.64 35.67 -11.33
N GLY A 566 -6.49 35.78 -10.01
CA GLY A 566 -6.72 37.02 -9.26
C GLY A 566 -8.19 37.43 -9.20
N LYS A 567 -9.14 36.54 -9.52
CA LYS A 567 -10.58 36.78 -9.53
C LYS A 567 -11.24 36.36 -8.21
N ALA A 568 -12.31 37.06 -7.85
CA ALA A 568 -13.18 36.68 -6.74
C ALA A 568 -13.98 35.38 -7.07
N PRO A 569 -14.42 34.62 -6.06
CA PRO A 569 -15.22 33.41 -6.30
C PRO A 569 -16.45 33.63 -7.17
N ASP A 570 -17.19 34.70 -6.97
CA ASP A 570 -18.38 35.01 -7.75
C ASP A 570 -18.05 35.20 -9.25
N GLU A 571 -16.89 35.83 -9.60
CA GLU A 571 -16.43 35.97 -10.99
C GLU A 571 -16.00 34.64 -11.60
N VAL A 572 -15.34 33.78 -10.80
CA VAL A 572 -14.95 32.46 -11.22
C VAL A 572 -16.19 31.58 -11.52
N PHE A 573 -17.19 31.61 -10.64
CA PHE A 573 -18.42 30.85 -10.87
C PHE A 573 -19.23 31.41 -12.06
N SER A 574 -19.30 32.73 -12.26
CA SER A 574 -19.92 33.29 -13.46
C SER A 574 -19.29 32.76 -14.74
N TYR A 575 -17.96 32.74 -14.81
CA TYR A 575 -17.23 32.17 -15.96
C TYR A 575 -17.48 30.64 -16.12
N LEU A 576 -17.46 29.88 -15.05
CA LEU A 576 -17.68 28.42 -15.10
C LEU A 576 -19.10 28.07 -15.54
N LEU A 577 -20.11 28.86 -15.11
CA LEU A 577 -21.49 28.74 -15.56
C LEU A 577 -21.60 28.94 -17.08
N GLU A 578 -20.95 29.99 -17.63
CA GLU A 578 -20.89 30.21 -19.08
C GLU A 578 -20.21 29.05 -19.83
N CYS A 579 -19.29 28.34 -19.15
CA CYS A 579 -18.65 27.11 -19.70
C CYS A 579 -19.52 25.88 -19.60
N GLY A 580 -20.64 25.89 -18.84
CA GLY A 580 -21.59 24.78 -18.74
C GLY A 580 -21.54 24.04 -17.40
N LEU A 581 -20.96 24.61 -16.33
CA LEU A 581 -21.01 24.05 -14.98
C LEU A 581 -22.47 23.96 -14.51
N GLY A 582 -22.89 22.80 -13.96
CA GLY A 582 -24.24 22.56 -13.48
C GLY A 582 -24.36 22.60 -11.96
N SER A 583 -23.40 22.05 -11.24
CA SER A 583 -23.36 22.03 -9.76
C SER A 583 -21.92 21.73 -9.29
N THR A 584 -21.67 21.89 -7.98
CA THR A 584 -20.34 21.73 -7.40
C THR A 584 -20.31 20.64 -6.33
N PRO A 585 -19.29 19.74 -6.30
CA PRO A 585 -19.09 18.83 -5.19
C PRO A 585 -18.62 19.59 -3.94
N GLY A 586 -19.25 19.35 -2.81
CA GLY A 586 -18.85 19.89 -1.51
C GLY A 586 -17.68 19.13 -0.87
N THR A 587 -16.84 18.53 -1.69
CA THR A 587 -15.60 17.85 -1.28
C THR A 587 -14.56 18.88 -0.80
N ALA A 588 -13.38 18.42 -0.43
CA ALA A 588 -12.37 19.22 0.25
C ALA A 588 -12.81 19.79 1.62
N ALA A 589 -14.00 19.42 2.12
CA ALA A 589 -14.45 19.70 3.47
C ALA A 589 -13.63 18.92 4.50
N GLU A 590 -13.37 17.67 4.24
CA GLU A 590 -12.74 16.68 5.14
C GLU A 590 -13.40 16.73 6.53
N VAL A 591 -12.76 17.38 7.51
CA VAL A 591 -13.41 17.87 8.74
C VAL A 591 -13.31 19.39 8.74
N LEU A 592 -14.45 20.09 8.90
CA LEU A 592 -14.51 21.56 8.97
C LEU A 592 -14.15 22.04 10.39
N ASP A 593 -12.93 21.71 10.80
CA ASP A 593 -12.24 22.18 11.99
C ASP A 593 -10.78 22.46 11.61
N ASP A 594 -10.33 23.70 11.80
CA ASP A 594 -8.99 24.12 11.35
C ASP A 594 -7.88 23.41 12.13
N GLY A 595 -8.12 22.96 13.36
CA GLY A 595 -7.17 22.16 14.12
C GLY A 595 -6.92 20.79 13.49
N VAL A 596 -7.97 20.11 13.01
CA VAL A 596 -7.86 18.86 12.24
C VAL A 596 -7.17 19.11 10.91
N ARG A 597 -7.61 20.15 10.18
CA ARG A 597 -7.08 20.49 8.84
C ARG A 597 -5.59 20.75 8.85
N GLN A 598 -5.07 21.46 9.86
CA GLN A 598 -3.64 21.68 10.03
C GLN A 598 -2.84 20.38 10.25
N ARG A 599 -3.45 19.36 10.86
CA ARG A 599 -2.82 18.05 11.09
C ARG A 599 -2.80 17.16 9.83
N ILE A 600 -3.87 17.21 9.00
CA ILE A 600 -4.03 16.29 7.86
C ILE A 600 -3.74 16.91 6.49
N SER A 601 -3.85 18.23 6.35
CA SER A 601 -3.71 18.94 5.07
C SER A 601 -3.40 20.44 5.27
N PRO A 602 -2.21 20.79 5.80
CA PRO A 602 -1.86 22.19 6.17
C PRO A 602 -1.87 23.17 4.98
N ASN A 603 -1.72 22.68 3.75
CA ASN A 603 -1.73 23.49 2.53
C ASN A 603 -3.12 23.59 1.88
N LYS A 604 -4.16 23.09 2.55
CA LYS A 604 -5.54 23.17 2.05
C LYS A 604 -6.23 24.44 2.57
N LEU A 605 -7.23 24.93 1.84
CA LEU A 605 -7.99 26.12 2.24
C LEU A 605 -8.55 25.97 3.67
N PRO A 606 -8.57 27.05 4.49
CA PRO A 606 -9.17 27.04 5.83
C PRO A 606 -10.71 26.94 5.77
N VAL A 607 -11.35 26.66 6.90
CA VAL A 607 -12.81 26.47 7.01
C VAL A 607 -13.56 27.70 6.49
N GLU A 608 -13.19 28.90 6.90
CA GLU A 608 -13.81 30.16 6.48
C GLU A 608 -13.81 30.30 4.94
N ARG A 609 -12.67 29.99 4.29
CA ARG A 609 -12.55 30.07 2.84
C ARG A 609 -13.37 29.01 2.12
N TRP A 610 -13.48 27.80 2.71
CA TRP A 610 -14.35 26.77 2.17
C TRP A 610 -15.81 27.22 2.17
N VAL A 611 -16.29 27.78 3.30
CA VAL A 611 -17.64 28.30 3.45
C VAL A 611 -17.91 29.45 2.46
N GLU A 612 -16.99 30.42 2.34
CA GLU A 612 -17.10 31.55 1.40
C GLU A 612 -17.30 31.07 -0.04
N ILE A 613 -16.52 30.07 -0.48
CA ILE A 613 -16.59 29.56 -1.85
C ILE A 613 -17.91 28.83 -2.09
N VAL A 614 -18.38 27.99 -1.13
CA VAL A 614 -19.66 27.32 -1.28
C VAL A 614 -20.82 28.32 -1.26
N GLU A 615 -20.79 29.34 -0.41
CA GLU A 615 -21.78 30.40 -0.43
C GLU A 615 -21.77 31.17 -1.79
N ALA A 616 -20.59 31.45 -2.36
CA ALA A 616 -20.49 32.09 -3.67
C ALA A 616 -21.11 31.21 -4.77
N SER A 617 -20.91 29.88 -4.73
CA SER A 617 -21.56 28.96 -5.69
C SER A 617 -23.08 29.03 -5.57
N HIS A 618 -23.62 29.06 -4.34
CA HIS A 618 -25.07 29.19 -4.10
C HIS A 618 -25.64 30.55 -4.53
N ARG A 619 -24.89 31.65 -4.29
CA ARG A 619 -25.27 32.99 -4.81
C ARG A 619 -25.30 33.04 -6.34
N ALA A 620 -24.41 32.30 -7.00
CA ALA A 620 -24.41 32.17 -8.46
C ALA A 620 -25.53 31.28 -9.01
N GLY A 621 -26.39 30.71 -8.14
CA GLY A 621 -27.51 29.86 -8.53
C GLY A 621 -27.14 28.34 -8.68
N LEU A 622 -25.90 27.98 -8.39
CA LEU A 622 -25.48 26.58 -8.37
C LEU A 622 -25.94 25.89 -7.08
N ARG A 623 -26.14 24.58 -7.15
CA ARG A 623 -26.29 23.72 -5.99
C ARG A 623 -24.97 23.00 -5.68
N SER A 624 -24.81 22.57 -4.43
CA SER A 624 -23.65 21.76 -4.04
C SER A 624 -24.08 20.52 -3.24
N THR A 625 -23.19 19.54 -3.18
CA THR A 625 -23.22 18.53 -2.12
C THR A 625 -22.45 19.02 -0.90
N SER A 626 -22.40 18.25 0.19
CA SER A 626 -21.45 18.44 1.28
C SER A 626 -20.96 17.08 1.77
N THR A 627 -19.70 17.01 2.21
CA THR A 627 -19.06 15.76 2.64
C THR A 627 -18.42 15.91 4.00
N VAL A 628 -18.22 14.80 4.70
CA VAL A 628 -17.29 14.67 5.81
C VAL A 628 -16.38 13.47 5.58
N MET A 629 -15.12 13.56 5.91
CA MET A 629 -14.22 12.41 6.00
C MET A 629 -14.00 12.09 7.48
N PHE A 630 -14.32 10.87 7.90
CA PHE A 630 -14.29 10.45 9.29
C PHE A 630 -13.65 9.08 9.48
N GLY A 631 -13.32 8.72 10.73
CA GLY A 631 -12.63 7.47 11.06
C GLY A 631 -11.11 7.57 10.88
N HIS A 632 -10.52 8.74 11.13
CA HIS A 632 -9.06 8.93 11.08
C HIS A 632 -8.48 9.42 12.41
N ILE A 633 -8.23 10.71 12.60
CA ILE A 633 -7.61 11.28 13.81
C ILE A 633 -8.49 12.32 14.49
N GLU A 634 -9.66 12.54 13.95
CA GLU A 634 -10.64 13.47 14.50
C GLU A 634 -11.28 12.93 15.79
N GLU A 635 -11.66 13.85 16.65
CA GLU A 635 -12.40 13.59 17.88
C GLU A 635 -13.90 13.79 17.66
N PRO A 636 -14.79 13.16 18.47
CA PRO A 636 -16.23 13.37 18.39
C PRO A 636 -16.68 14.84 18.38
N ARG A 637 -16.01 15.70 19.16
CA ARG A 637 -16.27 17.13 19.20
C ARG A 637 -15.93 17.86 17.90
N GLU A 638 -14.88 17.40 17.18
CA GLU A 638 -14.49 17.95 15.90
C GLU A 638 -15.51 17.61 14.81
N LEU A 639 -16.10 16.39 14.85
CA LEU A 639 -17.25 16.02 14.01
C LEU A 639 -18.50 16.85 14.36
N ALA A 640 -18.76 17.10 15.64
CA ALA A 640 -19.86 17.94 16.08
C ALA A 640 -19.73 19.36 15.51
N ARG A 641 -18.54 19.97 15.54
CA ARG A 641 -18.28 21.28 14.93
C ARG A 641 -18.48 21.26 13.42
N HIS A 642 -17.99 20.23 12.73
CA HIS A 642 -18.22 20.05 11.30
C HIS A 642 -19.72 20.11 10.97
N MET A 643 -20.55 19.32 11.68
CA MET A 643 -21.99 19.27 11.43
C MET A 643 -22.67 20.62 11.68
N ARG A 644 -22.24 21.36 12.68
CA ARG A 644 -22.77 22.70 12.95
C ARG A 644 -22.43 23.69 11.82
N VAL A 645 -21.20 23.64 11.26
CA VAL A 645 -20.82 24.48 10.12
C VAL A 645 -21.69 24.18 8.90
N VAL A 646 -21.86 22.90 8.56
CA VAL A 646 -22.67 22.44 7.42
C VAL A 646 -24.13 22.88 7.59
N ARG A 647 -24.71 22.65 8.78
CA ARG A 647 -26.08 23.02 9.07
C ARG A 647 -26.30 24.54 8.99
N ALA A 648 -25.44 25.34 9.62
CA ALA A 648 -25.51 26.80 9.57
C ALA A 648 -25.38 27.35 8.14
N LEU A 649 -24.52 26.73 7.31
CA LEU A 649 -24.40 27.07 5.89
C LEU A 649 -25.69 26.79 5.13
N GLN A 650 -26.27 25.59 5.34
CA GLN A 650 -27.53 25.21 4.70
C GLN A 650 -28.70 26.12 5.12
N GLU A 651 -28.80 26.48 6.39
CA GLU A 651 -29.84 27.38 6.91
C GLU A 651 -29.75 28.77 6.28
N ARG A 652 -28.54 29.28 5.98
CA ARG A 652 -28.35 30.57 5.29
C ARG A 652 -28.61 30.53 3.81
N THR A 653 -28.27 29.42 3.13
CA THR A 653 -28.22 29.37 1.66
C THR A 653 -29.27 28.47 1.02
N GLY A 654 -29.66 27.41 1.69
CA GLY A 654 -30.55 26.38 1.14
C GLY A 654 -29.99 25.64 -0.07
N GLY A 655 -28.66 25.74 -0.33
CA GLY A 655 -28.03 25.30 -1.58
C GLY A 655 -27.49 23.87 -1.56
N ILE A 656 -27.38 23.21 -0.40
CA ILE A 656 -26.87 21.86 -0.27
C ILE A 656 -27.97 20.85 -0.61
N THR A 657 -27.73 19.98 -1.59
CA THR A 657 -28.69 18.96 -2.05
C THR A 657 -28.62 17.67 -1.26
N GLU A 658 -27.41 17.29 -0.82
CA GLU A 658 -27.16 16.05 -0.09
C GLU A 658 -25.93 16.14 0.81
N PHE A 659 -25.87 15.27 1.81
CA PHE A 659 -24.71 15.08 2.66
C PHE A 659 -24.13 13.68 2.47
N VAL A 660 -22.80 13.58 2.29
CA VAL A 660 -22.09 12.33 1.98
C VAL A 660 -21.01 12.06 3.03
N PRO A 661 -21.26 11.18 4.01
CA PRO A 661 -20.22 10.68 4.90
C PRO A 661 -19.25 9.77 4.15
N LEU A 662 -17.96 10.03 4.30
CA LEU A 662 -16.88 9.28 3.65
C LEU A 662 -15.97 8.68 4.73
N SER A 663 -16.09 7.38 5.01
CA SER A 663 -15.15 6.73 5.90
C SER A 663 -13.74 6.73 5.31
N PHE A 664 -12.75 6.93 6.16
CA PHE A 664 -11.36 7.03 5.75
C PHE A 664 -10.80 5.68 5.29
N ILE A 665 -10.13 5.67 4.14
CA ILE A 665 -9.41 4.50 3.61
C ILE A 665 -7.92 4.68 3.91
N PRO A 666 -7.33 3.94 4.86
CA PRO A 666 -6.00 4.22 5.38
C PRO A 666 -4.84 3.64 4.58
N PHE A 667 -5.08 2.61 3.75
CA PHE A 667 -4.05 1.67 3.30
C PHE A 667 -2.90 2.30 2.50
N ASN A 668 -3.19 3.12 1.48
CA ASN A 668 -2.18 3.76 0.63
C ASN A 668 -2.00 5.25 0.94
N THR A 669 -2.30 5.67 2.16
CA THR A 669 -2.20 7.07 2.57
C THR A 669 -1.06 7.29 3.56
N MET A 670 -0.50 8.49 3.57
CA MET A 670 0.49 8.89 4.56
C MET A 670 -0.11 8.87 5.97
N LEU A 671 -1.32 9.41 6.14
CA LEU A 671 -2.01 9.49 7.43
C LEU A 671 -2.24 8.10 8.05
N GLY A 672 -2.70 7.14 7.25
CA GLY A 672 -2.91 5.76 7.69
C GLY A 672 -1.62 5.09 8.16
N ARG A 673 -0.51 5.32 7.43
CA ARG A 673 0.80 4.77 7.79
C ARG A 673 1.39 5.40 9.05
N THR A 674 1.35 6.75 9.14
CA THR A 674 2.00 7.48 10.24
C THR A 674 1.30 7.36 11.59
N HIS A 675 -0.01 7.07 11.58
CA HIS A 675 -0.83 6.98 12.80
C HIS A 675 -1.32 5.56 13.08
N GLY A 676 -0.93 4.57 12.27
CA GLY A 676 -1.38 3.19 12.45
C GLY A 676 -2.91 3.05 12.37
N ILE A 677 -3.58 3.90 11.57
CA ILE A 677 -5.04 3.91 11.48
C ILE A 677 -5.50 2.68 10.73
N GLU A 678 -6.44 1.97 11.30
CA GLU A 678 -7.19 0.89 10.66
C GLU A 678 -8.49 1.41 10.05
N GLU A 679 -9.03 0.69 9.09
CA GLU A 679 -10.35 0.98 8.56
C GLU A 679 -11.41 0.75 9.65
N ILE A 680 -12.36 1.68 9.81
CA ILE A 680 -13.42 1.52 10.81
C ILE A 680 -14.33 0.35 10.47
N SER A 681 -14.87 -0.31 11.50
CA SER A 681 -15.81 -1.40 11.30
C SER A 681 -17.11 -0.93 10.63
N ALA A 682 -17.81 -1.83 9.95
CA ALA A 682 -19.12 -1.54 9.37
C ALA A 682 -20.10 -1.05 10.44
N GLN A 683 -20.07 -1.63 11.64
CA GLN A 683 -20.94 -1.23 12.74
C GLN A 683 -20.67 0.21 13.19
N GLU A 684 -19.39 0.58 13.30
CA GLU A 684 -18.99 1.94 13.64
C GLU A 684 -19.40 2.94 12.55
N ASN A 685 -19.26 2.53 11.27
CA ASN A 685 -19.71 3.33 10.13
C ASN A 685 -21.22 3.57 10.15
N LEU A 686 -22.02 2.54 10.42
CA LEU A 686 -23.48 2.62 10.53
C LEU A 686 -23.92 3.51 11.72
N LYS A 687 -23.26 3.38 12.87
CA LYS A 687 -23.50 4.26 14.03
C LYS A 687 -23.27 5.73 13.68
N HIS A 688 -22.16 6.06 13.04
CA HIS A 688 -21.87 7.42 12.58
C HIS A 688 -22.92 7.91 11.57
N THR A 689 -23.38 7.04 10.68
CA THR A 689 -24.43 7.34 9.71
C THR A 689 -25.73 7.78 10.40
N ALA A 690 -26.17 7.06 11.44
CA ALA A 690 -27.33 7.45 12.24
C ALA A 690 -27.11 8.79 12.95
N ALA A 691 -25.93 9.00 13.54
CA ALA A 691 -25.59 10.28 14.17
C ALA A 691 -25.61 11.44 13.17
N PHE A 692 -25.10 11.27 11.95
CA PHE A 692 -25.17 12.28 10.89
C PHE A 692 -26.63 12.58 10.50
N ARG A 693 -27.50 11.58 10.36
CA ARG A 693 -28.93 11.82 10.06
C ARG A 693 -29.59 12.67 11.16
N LEU A 694 -29.36 12.34 12.42
CA LEU A 694 -29.91 13.11 13.54
C LEU A 694 -29.33 14.52 13.61
N ALA A 695 -28.04 14.70 13.30
CA ALA A 695 -27.37 15.99 13.24
C ALA A 695 -27.95 16.90 12.12
N LEU A 696 -28.21 16.35 10.95
CA LEU A 696 -28.80 17.06 9.81
C LEU A 696 -30.26 17.46 10.09
N GLY A 697 -30.99 16.64 10.82
CA GLY A 697 -32.41 16.87 11.08
C GLY A 697 -33.21 17.01 9.78
N ARG A 698 -34.00 18.08 9.67
CA ARG A 698 -34.79 18.40 8.46
C ARG A 698 -34.09 19.40 7.52
N THR A 699 -32.88 19.87 7.86
CA THR A 699 -32.18 20.91 7.05
C THR A 699 -31.62 20.38 5.74
N ILE A 700 -31.12 19.11 5.73
CA ILE A 700 -30.67 18.43 4.51
C ILE A 700 -31.38 17.08 4.44
N ALA A 701 -32.30 16.96 3.47
CA ALA A 701 -33.16 15.79 3.35
C ALA A 701 -32.41 14.52 2.91
N ASN A 702 -31.38 14.68 2.08
CA ASN A 702 -30.72 13.55 1.46
C ASN A 702 -29.40 13.22 2.17
N LEU A 703 -29.29 11.98 2.64
CA LEU A 703 -28.09 11.39 3.21
C LEU A 703 -27.69 10.19 2.36
N GLN A 704 -26.49 10.25 1.82
CA GLN A 704 -25.94 9.22 0.91
C GLN A 704 -25.06 8.22 1.66
N ALA A 705 -25.16 6.94 1.32
CA ALA A 705 -24.17 5.93 1.66
C ALA A 705 -23.12 5.79 0.54
N SER A 706 -21.85 5.98 0.87
CA SER A 706 -20.76 5.83 -0.10
C SER A 706 -20.30 4.37 -0.16
N TRP A 707 -20.87 3.58 -1.09
CA TRP A 707 -20.54 2.16 -1.24
C TRP A 707 -19.07 1.92 -1.57
N VAL A 708 -18.37 2.84 -2.23
CA VAL A 708 -16.93 2.72 -2.51
C VAL A 708 -16.06 2.83 -1.26
N LYS A 709 -16.63 3.31 -0.15
CA LYS A 709 -15.96 3.46 1.14
C LYS A 709 -16.32 2.34 2.11
N MET A 710 -17.57 1.93 2.15
CA MET A 710 -18.08 1.00 3.16
C MET A 710 -18.49 -0.37 2.59
N GLY A 711 -18.45 -0.55 1.27
CA GLY A 711 -18.96 -1.74 0.59
C GLY A 711 -20.46 -1.71 0.34
N LEU A 712 -20.93 -2.43 -0.70
CA LEU A 712 -22.34 -2.43 -1.09
C LEU A 712 -23.24 -3.05 -0.01
N GLU A 713 -22.79 -4.08 0.68
CA GLU A 713 -23.54 -4.73 1.78
C GLU A 713 -23.81 -3.76 2.93
N ALA A 714 -22.76 -3.05 3.39
CA ALA A 714 -22.93 -2.07 4.46
C ALA A 714 -23.72 -0.83 3.99
N ALA A 715 -23.59 -0.41 2.72
CA ALA A 715 -24.40 0.65 2.12
C ALA A 715 -25.90 0.24 2.05
N THR A 716 -26.18 -1.03 1.74
CA THR A 716 -27.54 -1.59 1.78
C THR A 716 -28.13 -1.54 3.20
N GLU A 717 -27.35 -1.95 4.20
CA GLU A 717 -27.79 -1.87 5.60
C GLU A 717 -27.96 -0.42 6.07
N ALA A 718 -27.15 0.53 5.59
CA ALA A 718 -27.24 1.95 5.93
C ALA A 718 -28.61 2.56 5.56
N LEU A 719 -29.34 1.98 4.60
CA LEU A 719 -30.73 2.35 4.29
C LEU A 719 -31.70 2.12 5.46
N ARG A 720 -31.32 1.34 6.48
CA ARG A 720 -32.06 1.16 7.74
C ARG A 720 -31.49 2.02 8.87
N TRP A 721 -30.45 2.83 8.58
CA TRP A 721 -29.75 3.69 9.52
C TRP A 721 -29.86 5.18 9.18
N GLY A 722 -30.92 5.56 8.46
CA GLY A 722 -31.20 6.94 8.13
C GLY A 722 -30.76 7.41 6.74
N VAL A 723 -30.17 6.55 5.93
CA VAL A 723 -29.80 6.82 4.53
C VAL A 723 -31.00 6.68 3.61
N ASN A 724 -31.09 7.55 2.59
CA ASN A 724 -32.09 7.48 1.52
C ASN A 724 -31.50 7.54 0.12
N ASP A 725 -30.15 7.52 -0.01
CA ASP A 725 -29.46 7.57 -1.31
C ASP A 725 -28.24 6.64 -1.34
N LEU A 726 -28.10 5.85 -2.40
CA LEU A 726 -26.98 4.92 -2.59
C LEU A 726 -25.84 5.51 -3.43
N GLY A 727 -25.93 6.80 -3.79
CA GLY A 727 -24.94 7.46 -4.62
C GLY A 727 -25.04 7.06 -6.10
N GLY A 728 -23.90 6.98 -6.76
CA GLY A 728 -23.83 6.76 -8.19
C GLY A 728 -23.19 5.46 -8.62
N THR A 729 -23.36 5.11 -9.91
CA THR A 729 -22.68 3.99 -10.57
C THR A 729 -21.16 4.23 -10.69
N LEU A 730 -20.74 5.48 -10.71
CA LEU A 730 -19.37 6.02 -10.78
C LEU A 730 -18.55 5.61 -12.01
N MET A 731 -18.78 4.47 -12.59
CA MET A 731 -18.10 3.84 -13.75
C MET A 731 -16.57 3.77 -13.65
N GLU A 732 -15.92 4.76 -12.98
CA GLU A 732 -14.47 4.85 -12.80
C GLU A 732 -14.13 5.62 -11.52
N GLU A 733 -13.98 4.93 -10.38
CA GLU A 733 -13.61 5.54 -9.11
C GLU A 733 -12.11 5.36 -8.82
N ASN A 734 -11.31 6.36 -9.19
CA ASN A 734 -9.86 6.32 -9.05
C ASN A 734 -9.36 6.82 -7.70
N ILE A 735 -10.05 7.74 -7.05
CA ILE A 735 -9.60 8.39 -5.81
C ILE A 735 -9.55 7.37 -4.68
N SER A 736 -10.65 6.65 -4.45
CA SER A 736 -10.74 5.62 -3.41
C SER A 736 -9.89 4.39 -3.75
N ARG A 737 -9.85 3.99 -5.03
CA ARG A 737 -8.98 2.90 -5.50
C ARG A 737 -7.51 3.16 -5.22
N MET A 738 -7.00 4.36 -5.50
CA MET A 738 -5.60 4.71 -5.24
C MET A 738 -5.31 4.83 -3.75
N ALA A 739 -6.30 5.18 -2.92
CA ALA A 739 -6.18 5.12 -1.46
C ALA A 739 -6.18 3.67 -0.92
N GLY A 740 -6.52 2.68 -1.75
CA GLY A 740 -6.49 1.26 -1.40
C GLY A 740 -7.86 0.64 -1.10
N SER A 741 -8.97 1.32 -1.45
CA SER A 741 -10.32 0.74 -1.34
C SER A 741 -10.44 -0.56 -2.15
N GLN A 742 -11.14 -1.54 -1.57
CA GLN A 742 -11.36 -2.87 -2.15
C GLN A 742 -12.81 -3.08 -2.64
N HIS A 743 -13.65 -2.05 -2.57
CA HIS A 743 -15.09 -2.16 -2.85
C HIS A 743 -15.47 -1.96 -4.32
N GLY A 744 -14.48 -1.98 -5.21
CA GLY A 744 -14.69 -1.80 -6.64
C GLY A 744 -14.65 -0.33 -7.08
N VAL A 745 -14.84 -0.13 -8.39
CA VAL A 745 -14.77 1.19 -9.04
C VAL A 745 -16.04 1.53 -9.83
N ARG A 746 -16.93 0.56 -10.00
CA ARG A 746 -18.17 0.65 -10.78
C ARG A 746 -19.22 -0.30 -10.21
N LEU A 747 -20.48 0.14 -10.22
CA LEU A 747 -21.65 -0.70 -10.08
C LEU A 747 -22.56 -0.52 -11.28
N GLU A 748 -23.31 -1.58 -11.61
CA GLU A 748 -24.40 -1.50 -12.58
C GLU A 748 -25.68 -0.98 -11.88
N PRO A 749 -26.58 -0.27 -12.58
CA PRO A 749 -27.83 0.22 -12.00
C PRO A 749 -28.65 -0.88 -11.32
N GLU A 750 -28.68 -2.08 -11.89
CA GLU A 750 -29.38 -3.25 -11.36
C GLU A 750 -28.90 -3.64 -9.95
N GLN A 751 -27.60 -3.52 -9.68
CA GLN A 751 -27.04 -3.83 -8.36
C GLN A 751 -27.53 -2.84 -7.30
N LEU A 752 -27.66 -1.55 -7.64
CA LEU A 752 -28.22 -0.53 -6.76
C LEU A 752 -29.72 -0.72 -6.52
N ILE A 753 -30.44 -1.13 -7.57
CA ILE A 753 -31.86 -1.49 -7.50
C ILE A 753 -32.07 -2.69 -6.57
N GLU A 754 -31.27 -3.75 -6.72
CA GLU A 754 -31.32 -4.94 -5.87
C GLU A 754 -30.96 -4.61 -4.42
N ALA A 755 -29.95 -3.78 -4.18
CA ALA A 755 -29.56 -3.32 -2.85
C ALA A 755 -30.71 -2.57 -2.14
N ALA A 756 -31.38 -1.64 -2.84
CA ALA A 756 -32.52 -0.91 -2.30
C ALA A 756 -33.69 -1.87 -1.95
N ARG A 757 -34.01 -2.80 -2.84
CA ARG A 757 -35.05 -3.83 -2.60
C ARG A 757 -34.71 -4.75 -1.42
N ALA A 758 -33.43 -5.17 -1.30
CA ALA A 758 -32.98 -5.99 -0.17
C ALA A 758 -33.13 -5.28 1.18
N ALA A 759 -33.02 -3.96 1.20
CA ALA A 759 -33.29 -3.14 2.36
C ALA A 759 -34.81 -2.91 2.62
N GLY A 760 -35.70 -3.37 1.74
CA GLY A 760 -37.15 -3.12 1.81
C GLY A 760 -37.55 -1.71 1.35
N ARG A 761 -36.73 -1.10 0.46
CA ARG A 761 -36.96 0.24 -0.09
C ARG A 761 -37.44 0.17 -1.55
N VAL A 762 -38.08 1.23 -2.00
CA VAL A 762 -38.46 1.44 -3.41
C VAL A 762 -37.31 2.11 -4.15
N PRO A 763 -36.63 1.43 -5.07
CA PRO A 763 -35.53 2.03 -5.78
C PRO A 763 -36.01 3.06 -6.81
N ALA A 764 -35.30 4.20 -6.91
CA ALA A 764 -35.59 5.22 -7.91
C ALA A 764 -34.29 5.85 -8.43
N GLN A 765 -34.20 5.96 -9.76
CA GLN A 765 -33.15 6.75 -10.38
C GLN A 765 -33.47 8.23 -10.27
N ARG A 766 -32.47 9.04 -9.92
CA ARG A 766 -32.58 10.50 -9.83
C ARG A 766 -31.58 11.22 -10.73
N THR A 767 -31.83 12.51 -10.97
CA THR A 767 -30.82 13.45 -11.48
C THR A 767 -29.89 13.91 -10.35
N THR A 768 -28.82 14.64 -10.68
CA THR A 768 -27.95 15.32 -9.71
C THR A 768 -28.71 16.24 -8.75
N LEU A 769 -29.78 16.87 -9.22
CA LEU A 769 -30.59 17.83 -8.46
C LEU A 769 -31.81 17.18 -7.76
N TYR A 770 -31.82 15.83 -7.65
CA TYR A 770 -32.85 15.05 -6.96
C TYR A 770 -34.24 15.05 -7.61
N GLU A 771 -34.31 15.31 -8.93
CA GLU A 771 -35.52 15.04 -9.70
C GLU A 771 -35.57 13.54 -10.03
N LEU A 772 -36.70 12.88 -9.79
CA LEU A 772 -36.88 11.47 -10.10
C LEU A 772 -36.98 11.25 -11.60
N VAL A 773 -36.17 10.34 -12.12
CA VAL A 773 -36.15 9.94 -13.52
C VAL A 773 -37.05 8.73 -13.74
N GLU A 774 -36.86 7.69 -12.92
CA GLU A 774 -37.59 6.43 -13.00
C GLU A 774 -37.69 5.76 -11.62
N THR A 775 -38.78 5.03 -11.38
CA THR A 775 -39.01 4.25 -10.14
C THR A 775 -39.17 2.78 -10.52
N TYR A 776 -38.53 1.87 -9.79
CA TYR A 776 -38.46 0.45 -10.14
C TYR A 776 -39.23 -0.48 -9.22
#